data_5f7ca3fe44f45bf1bb9cba2cc2315060
#
_entry.id   5f7ca3fe44f45bf1bb9cba2cc2315060
#
_cell.length_a   1.000
_cell.length_b   1.000
_cell.length_c   1.000
_cell.angle_alpha   90.00
_cell.angle_beta   90.00
_cell.angle_gamma   90.00
#
_symmetry.space_group_name_H-M   'P 1'
#
loop_
_entity.id
_entity.type
_entity.pdbx_description
1 polymer ?
#
loop_
_entity_poly.entity_id
_entity_poly.type
_entity_poly.pdbx_seq_one_letter_code
_entity_poly.pdbx_strand_id
1 'polypeptide(L)'
;MYLAIIILPLLGSIASGFFGRKIGVSGAQIITCTAVVTTTTLAVLAFFEVGLNNIPVSIEVFRWIDSESLNVSWGFHFDSLTVSMLIPVLIVSSLVHIYSIGYMSEDPHIQRFFSYLSLFTFMMVILVTANNYLLMFVGWEGVGVCSYLLVCFWFTRIAANQSSLSAFLTNRVGDCFLTIGMFAILWAFGNLDYATVFSLAPYMNENVVTIVGVCLLIGAMAKSSQVGLHMWLPMAMEGPTPVSALIHAATMVTAGVYLLMRSSPVIEYSSTVLMLCLWLGAITTVFSSLIGLFQQDIKKVIAYSTMSQLGMMVIAVGLSSYNVALFHLVNHAFYKALLFLGAGAVIHAVADNQDFRRYGGLRPFLPLTYSVMLIASLSLVAFPFMTGFYSKDFILESAYGQYYFSGTVVYIIATIGAMFTTLYSVKVLYLTFLTNPNGPLINYEKAHEGDIFMSLPLMILAVFSIFFGYITKDMFIGLGSGFFSDNALFIHPSHEIMLDTEFGVPTLFKLLPLIFTISLSVIAIVLSEYLSTILIGFKLSRVGYNIFSFFNQRFLIELFYNRYITGMVLKLGGQTTKVIDKGSVEYLGPYGLEKGLLNISNNIARLNTGVITSYALYILIGLIAYLLFSSYIYSSNIILVLVISLSLALFQSKEKSMTFKGDSLKSSTGLEETLTRLSLYSGQLPGIDGLAKEADVDIDAKGSTTELNKIAEVVDQKKEVVEHLKEEVMSMANSELQKANITPDEVENINAIKDDAVTIAEKAVEILNNGMEIAQSIFF
;
A
#
# COMPACT_ATOMS: atom_id res chain seq x y z
N MET A 1 -22.99 7.87 -26.05
CA MET A 1 -21.64 8.40 -25.84
C MET A 1 -21.11 8.04 -24.44
N TYR A 2 -21.78 8.42 -23.37
CA TYR A 2 -21.33 8.28 -21.98
C TYR A 2 -21.06 6.84 -21.53
N LEU A 3 -21.96 5.89 -21.81
CA LEU A 3 -21.71 4.47 -21.48
C LEU A 3 -20.54 3.88 -22.28
N ALA A 4 -20.27 4.39 -23.49
CA ALA A 4 -19.12 3.95 -24.26
C ALA A 4 -17.78 4.34 -23.60
N ILE A 5 -17.72 5.52 -22.92
CA ILE A 5 -16.53 5.94 -22.15
C ILE A 5 -16.19 4.91 -21.07
N ILE A 6 -17.21 4.28 -20.48
CA ILE A 6 -17.02 3.29 -19.42
C ILE A 6 -16.68 1.92 -20.00
N ILE A 7 -17.42 1.47 -21.02
CA ILE A 7 -17.37 0.08 -21.50
C ILE A 7 -16.13 -0.19 -22.38
N LEU A 8 -15.66 0.79 -23.19
CA LEU A 8 -14.58 0.57 -24.14
C LEU A 8 -13.27 0.09 -23.47
N PRO A 9 -12.77 0.68 -22.37
CA PRO A 9 -11.57 0.17 -21.70
C PRO A 9 -11.73 -1.25 -21.17
N LEU A 10 -12.94 -1.62 -20.70
CA LEU A 10 -13.24 -2.97 -20.26
C LEU A 10 -13.15 -3.97 -21.42
N LEU A 11 -13.76 -3.64 -22.57
CA LEU A 11 -13.69 -4.50 -23.75
C LEU A 11 -12.24 -4.70 -24.23
N GLY A 12 -11.42 -3.63 -24.20
CA GLY A 12 -9.98 -3.73 -24.47
C GLY A 12 -9.27 -4.70 -23.51
N SER A 13 -9.57 -4.61 -22.22
CA SER A 13 -9.00 -5.49 -21.20
C SER A 13 -9.41 -6.96 -21.38
N ILE A 14 -10.69 -7.22 -21.63
CA ILE A 14 -11.23 -8.58 -21.88
C ILE A 14 -10.59 -9.18 -23.13
N ALA A 15 -10.52 -8.43 -24.22
CA ALA A 15 -9.96 -8.88 -25.48
C ALA A 15 -8.47 -9.27 -25.32
N SER A 16 -7.67 -8.41 -24.67
CA SER A 16 -6.24 -8.69 -24.47
C SER A 16 -5.97 -9.75 -23.42
N GLY A 17 -6.78 -9.86 -22.36
CA GLY A 17 -6.58 -10.80 -21.27
C GLY A 17 -7.00 -12.23 -21.62
N PHE A 18 -8.24 -12.41 -22.08
CA PHE A 18 -8.78 -13.73 -22.36
C PHE A 18 -8.39 -14.26 -23.75
N PHE A 19 -8.32 -13.40 -24.74
CA PHE A 19 -8.06 -13.78 -26.12
C PHE A 19 -6.63 -13.43 -26.60
N GLY A 20 -5.76 -12.90 -25.73
CA GLY A 20 -4.43 -12.43 -26.05
C GLY A 20 -3.55 -13.45 -26.78
N ARG A 21 -3.66 -14.75 -26.44
CA ARG A 21 -2.95 -15.83 -27.15
C ARG A 21 -3.39 -15.97 -28.62
N LYS A 22 -4.66 -15.74 -28.92
CA LYS A 22 -5.21 -15.86 -30.27
C LYS A 22 -4.93 -14.61 -31.10
N ILE A 23 -5.00 -13.44 -30.47
CA ILE A 23 -4.84 -12.13 -31.13
C ILE A 23 -3.36 -11.79 -31.36
N GLY A 24 -2.47 -12.34 -30.51
CA GLY A 24 -1.05 -12.03 -30.54
C GLY A 24 -0.70 -10.71 -29.83
N VAL A 25 0.61 -10.39 -29.80
CA VAL A 25 1.12 -9.19 -29.13
C VAL A 25 0.63 -7.91 -29.81
N SER A 26 0.85 -7.77 -31.11
CA SER A 26 0.47 -6.59 -31.86
C SER A 26 -1.04 -6.34 -31.86
N GLY A 27 -1.84 -7.41 -31.94
CA GLY A 27 -3.29 -7.31 -31.86
C GLY A 27 -3.78 -6.82 -30.49
N ALA A 28 -3.21 -7.33 -29.40
CA ALA A 28 -3.53 -6.87 -28.04
C ALA A 28 -3.18 -5.39 -27.87
N GLN A 29 -2.00 -4.96 -28.32
CA GLN A 29 -1.58 -3.55 -28.29
C GLN A 29 -2.53 -2.64 -29.06
N ILE A 30 -2.87 -2.99 -30.32
CA ILE A 30 -3.76 -2.18 -31.16
C ILE A 30 -5.14 -2.08 -30.53
N ILE A 31 -5.74 -3.18 -30.09
CA ILE A 31 -7.10 -3.17 -29.54
C ILE A 31 -7.17 -2.34 -28.26
N THR A 32 -6.24 -2.51 -27.33
CA THR A 32 -6.23 -1.77 -26.07
C THR A 32 -5.94 -0.29 -26.26
N CYS A 33 -4.93 0.06 -27.09
CA CYS A 33 -4.62 1.46 -27.37
C CYS A 33 -5.78 2.16 -28.11
N THR A 34 -6.37 1.53 -29.12
CA THR A 34 -7.52 2.13 -29.84
C THR A 34 -8.74 2.28 -28.93
N ALA A 35 -9.02 1.30 -28.06
CA ALA A 35 -10.12 1.40 -27.10
C ALA A 35 -9.92 2.59 -26.15
N VAL A 36 -8.73 2.80 -25.58
CA VAL A 36 -8.48 3.89 -24.65
C VAL A 36 -8.39 5.25 -25.37
N VAL A 37 -7.82 5.33 -26.57
CA VAL A 37 -7.77 6.57 -27.36
C VAL A 37 -9.17 7.00 -27.80
N THR A 38 -10.01 6.07 -28.25
CA THR A 38 -11.42 6.38 -28.57
C THR A 38 -12.20 6.82 -27.33
N THR A 39 -11.95 6.21 -26.18
CA THR A 39 -12.52 6.65 -24.89
C THR A 39 -12.10 8.09 -24.57
N THR A 40 -10.85 8.42 -24.80
CA THR A 40 -10.31 9.78 -24.55
C THR A 40 -10.99 10.81 -25.45
N THR A 41 -11.17 10.51 -26.74
CA THR A 41 -11.88 11.41 -27.67
C THR A 41 -13.34 11.62 -27.24
N LEU A 42 -14.03 10.57 -26.81
CA LEU A 42 -15.41 10.67 -26.30
C LEU A 42 -15.46 11.49 -25.00
N ALA A 43 -14.47 11.35 -24.12
CA ALA A 43 -14.39 12.16 -22.89
C ALA A 43 -14.14 13.64 -23.17
N VAL A 44 -13.34 13.99 -24.18
CA VAL A 44 -13.18 15.36 -24.61
C VAL A 44 -14.50 15.93 -25.15
N LEU A 45 -15.26 15.17 -25.92
CA LEU A 45 -16.59 15.59 -26.36
C LEU A 45 -17.55 15.78 -25.18
N ALA A 46 -17.52 14.87 -24.20
CA ALA A 46 -18.30 15.01 -22.97
C ALA A 46 -17.91 16.25 -22.16
N PHE A 47 -16.62 16.61 -22.14
CA PHE A 47 -16.15 17.84 -21.49
C PHE A 47 -16.75 19.10 -22.13
N PHE A 48 -16.84 19.16 -23.47
CA PHE A 48 -17.50 20.28 -24.14
C PHE A 48 -19.00 20.33 -23.87
N GLU A 49 -19.67 19.18 -23.83
CA GLU A 49 -21.12 19.10 -23.64
C GLU A 49 -21.51 19.37 -22.17
N VAL A 50 -20.87 18.70 -21.21
CA VAL A 50 -21.22 18.79 -19.79
C VAL A 50 -20.48 19.96 -19.12
N GLY A 51 -19.17 20.07 -19.32
CA GLY A 51 -18.34 21.03 -18.60
C GLY A 51 -18.55 22.47 -19.03
N LEU A 52 -18.56 22.73 -20.35
CA LEU A 52 -18.71 24.11 -20.87
C LEU A 52 -20.18 24.55 -20.98
N ASN A 53 -21.11 23.65 -21.24
CA ASN A 53 -22.52 23.99 -21.34
C ASN A 53 -23.27 23.83 -20.01
N ASN A 54 -22.62 23.30 -18.96
CA ASN A 54 -23.21 23.06 -17.62
C ASN A 54 -24.50 22.22 -17.67
N ILE A 55 -24.51 21.15 -18.45
CA ILE A 55 -25.64 20.23 -18.56
C ILE A 55 -25.22 18.90 -17.92
N PRO A 56 -25.44 18.70 -16.61
CA PRO A 56 -25.10 17.44 -15.97
C PRO A 56 -25.99 16.30 -16.50
N VAL A 57 -25.38 15.12 -16.66
CA VAL A 57 -26.05 13.92 -17.19
C VAL A 57 -25.99 12.80 -16.16
N SER A 58 -27.15 12.29 -15.76
CA SER A 58 -27.26 11.12 -14.89
C SER A 58 -27.85 9.95 -15.67
N ILE A 59 -27.25 8.78 -15.59
CA ILE A 59 -27.68 7.56 -16.28
C ILE A 59 -27.80 6.44 -15.26
N GLU A 60 -29.00 5.98 -15.01
CA GLU A 60 -29.25 4.77 -14.24
C GLU A 60 -29.36 3.58 -15.20
N VAL A 61 -28.56 2.52 -14.95
CA VAL A 61 -28.53 1.34 -15.79
C VAL A 61 -29.48 0.26 -15.27
N PHE A 62 -29.35 -0.07 -13.97
CA PHE A 62 -30.25 -1.02 -13.30
C PHE A 62 -30.16 -0.85 -11.77
N ARG A 63 -31.16 -1.38 -11.06
CA ARG A 63 -31.13 -1.50 -9.61
C ARG A 63 -30.15 -2.61 -9.21
N TRP A 64 -29.23 -2.29 -8.33
CA TRP A 64 -28.21 -3.24 -7.90
C TRP A 64 -28.57 -3.89 -6.56
N ILE A 65 -28.77 -3.07 -5.53
CA ILE A 65 -29.15 -3.53 -4.19
C ILE A 65 -30.46 -2.84 -3.83
N ASP A 66 -31.47 -3.64 -3.50
CA ASP A 66 -32.78 -3.17 -3.09
C ASP A 66 -33.22 -4.02 -1.90
N SER A 67 -33.05 -3.50 -0.69
CA SER A 67 -33.36 -4.19 0.56
C SER A 67 -33.89 -3.18 1.58
N GLU A 68 -35.17 -3.11 1.75
CA GLU A 68 -35.88 -2.19 2.66
C GLU A 68 -35.48 -0.72 2.45
N SER A 69 -34.71 -0.15 3.41
CA SER A 69 -34.23 1.22 3.35
C SER A 69 -33.02 1.42 2.43
N LEU A 70 -32.25 0.36 2.14
CA LEU A 70 -31.09 0.43 1.30
C LEU A 70 -31.47 0.19 -0.17
N ASN A 71 -31.53 1.26 -0.94
CA ASN A 71 -31.74 1.21 -2.37
C ASN A 71 -30.53 1.83 -3.08
N VAL A 72 -29.77 1.02 -3.82
CA VAL A 72 -28.57 1.43 -4.54
C VAL A 72 -28.72 1.07 -6.01
N SER A 73 -28.64 2.06 -6.88
CA SER A 73 -28.65 1.89 -8.33
C SER A 73 -27.22 1.76 -8.88
N TRP A 74 -27.09 1.01 -9.96
CA TRP A 74 -25.88 1.05 -10.79
C TRP A 74 -26.02 2.21 -11.76
N GLY A 75 -25.60 3.39 -11.30
CA GLY A 75 -25.81 4.64 -12.00
C GLY A 75 -24.52 5.43 -12.15
N PHE A 76 -24.48 6.24 -13.20
CA PHE A 76 -23.34 7.10 -13.53
C PHE A 76 -23.80 8.55 -13.61
N HIS A 77 -22.96 9.43 -13.08
CA HIS A 77 -23.20 10.86 -13.07
C HIS A 77 -22.03 11.62 -13.70
N PHE A 78 -22.34 12.43 -14.67
CA PHE A 78 -21.39 13.27 -15.39
C PHE A 78 -21.70 14.73 -15.10
N ASP A 79 -20.89 15.38 -14.29
CA ASP A 79 -20.94 16.80 -13.97
C ASP A 79 -19.59 17.47 -14.28
N SER A 80 -19.45 18.74 -14.02
CA SER A 80 -18.21 19.50 -14.29
C SER A 80 -16.99 18.91 -13.58
N LEU A 81 -17.13 18.42 -12.34
CA LEU A 81 -16.08 17.75 -11.60
C LEU A 81 -15.67 16.44 -12.27
N THR A 82 -16.65 15.59 -12.62
CA THR A 82 -16.41 14.30 -13.27
C THR A 82 -15.68 14.47 -14.60
N VAL A 83 -16.18 15.32 -15.49
CA VAL A 83 -15.56 15.50 -16.80
C VAL A 83 -14.19 16.15 -16.71
N SER A 84 -13.97 17.05 -15.76
CA SER A 84 -12.64 17.64 -15.48
C SER A 84 -11.64 16.60 -15.01
N MET A 85 -12.07 15.60 -14.23
CA MET A 85 -11.24 14.49 -13.81
C MET A 85 -10.98 13.46 -14.91
N LEU A 86 -11.96 13.24 -15.81
CA LEU A 86 -11.79 12.29 -16.92
C LEU A 86 -10.71 12.75 -17.93
N ILE A 87 -10.55 14.05 -18.14
CA ILE A 87 -9.54 14.60 -19.07
C ILE A 87 -8.11 14.13 -18.71
N PRO A 88 -7.54 14.46 -17.54
CA PRO A 88 -6.18 14.03 -17.21
C PRO A 88 -6.06 12.51 -17.08
N VAL A 89 -7.07 11.83 -16.54
CA VAL A 89 -7.05 10.37 -16.37
C VAL A 89 -6.93 9.66 -17.72
N LEU A 90 -7.76 10.00 -18.69
CA LEU A 90 -7.82 9.32 -19.97
C LEU A 90 -6.72 9.76 -20.94
N ILE A 91 -6.33 11.04 -20.95
CA ILE A 91 -5.19 11.51 -21.76
C ILE A 91 -3.89 10.83 -21.29
N VAL A 92 -3.62 10.86 -19.99
CA VAL A 92 -2.41 10.21 -19.45
C VAL A 92 -2.47 8.71 -19.68
N SER A 93 -3.62 8.05 -19.45
CA SER A 93 -3.76 6.62 -19.71
C SER A 93 -3.50 6.26 -21.18
N SER A 94 -4.05 7.02 -22.14
CA SER A 94 -3.83 6.79 -23.58
C SER A 94 -2.35 6.92 -23.96
N LEU A 95 -1.68 7.95 -23.44
CA LEU A 95 -0.27 8.19 -23.72
C LEU A 95 0.64 7.14 -23.05
N VAL A 96 0.28 6.67 -21.84
CA VAL A 96 0.97 5.56 -21.17
C VAL A 96 0.80 4.25 -21.93
N HIS A 97 -0.39 3.95 -22.48
CA HIS A 97 -0.57 2.78 -23.33
C HIS A 97 0.34 2.82 -24.56
N ILE A 98 0.41 3.95 -25.26
CA ILE A 98 1.29 4.14 -26.43
C ILE A 98 2.76 4.01 -26.02
N TYR A 99 3.19 4.64 -24.92
CA TYR A 99 4.55 4.57 -24.40
C TYR A 99 4.96 3.14 -24.06
N SER A 100 4.02 2.37 -23.51
CA SER A 100 4.26 0.99 -23.09
C SER A 100 4.54 0.03 -24.26
N ILE A 101 4.16 0.37 -25.48
CA ILE A 101 4.50 -0.42 -26.69
C ILE A 101 6.02 -0.51 -26.84
N GLY A 102 6.71 0.62 -26.72
CA GLY A 102 8.18 0.66 -26.81
C GLY A 102 8.86 0.14 -25.54
N TYR A 103 8.42 0.63 -24.37
CA TYR A 103 9.07 0.30 -23.07
C TYR A 103 9.03 -1.18 -22.71
N MET A 104 7.94 -1.90 -23.03
CA MET A 104 7.75 -3.32 -22.71
C MET A 104 8.03 -4.24 -23.91
N SER A 105 8.68 -3.77 -24.96
CA SER A 105 8.89 -4.53 -26.19
C SER A 105 9.68 -5.84 -26.00
N GLU A 106 10.56 -5.89 -25.03
CA GLU A 106 11.39 -7.05 -24.70
C GLU A 106 10.74 -8.02 -23.69
N ASP A 107 9.59 -7.64 -23.09
CA ASP A 107 8.94 -8.47 -22.06
C ASP A 107 8.06 -9.58 -22.70
N PRO A 108 8.15 -10.85 -22.25
CA PRO A 108 7.38 -11.95 -22.82
C PRO A 108 5.87 -11.90 -22.52
N HIS A 109 5.42 -11.10 -21.57
CA HIS A 109 4.04 -11.04 -21.07
C HIS A 109 3.29 -9.76 -21.39
N ILE A 110 3.53 -9.20 -22.57
CA ILE A 110 2.96 -7.91 -23.02
C ILE A 110 1.43 -7.91 -22.99
N GLN A 111 0.75 -8.98 -23.46
CA GLN A 111 -0.71 -9.07 -23.50
C GLN A 111 -1.33 -8.91 -22.09
N ARG A 112 -0.74 -9.57 -21.08
CA ARG A 112 -1.16 -9.46 -19.68
C ARG A 112 -1.00 -8.03 -19.15
N PHE A 113 0.11 -7.39 -19.50
CA PHE A 113 0.39 -6.01 -19.10
C PHE A 113 -0.68 -5.04 -19.63
N PHE A 114 -0.96 -5.09 -20.92
CA PHE A 114 -1.97 -4.23 -21.55
C PHE A 114 -3.40 -4.51 -21.03
N SER A 115 -3.71 -5.77 -20.73
CA SER A 115 -4.98 -6.11 -20.10
C SER A 115 -5.14 -5.44 -18.73
N TYR A 116 -4.11 -5.49 -17.89
CA TYR A 116 -4.15 -4.88 -16.56
C TYR A 116 -4.19 -3.34 -16.62
N LEU A 117 -3.48 -2.72 -17.56
CA LEU A 117 -3.55 -1.27 -17.77
C LEU A 117 -4.96 -0.81 -18.18
N SER A 118 -5.58 -1.50 -19.13
CA SER A 118 -6.94 -1.17 -19.58
C SER A 118 -7.97 -1.43 -18.48
N LEU A 119 -7.83 -2.51 -17.70
CA LEU A 119 -8.70 -2.81 -16.56
C LEU A 119 -8.59 -1.73 -15.48
N PHE A 120 -7.38 -1.27 -15.20
CA PHE A 120 -7.13 -0.19 -14.26
C PHE A 120 -7.82 1.11 -14.71
N THR A 121 -7.72 1.45 -16.00
CA THR A 121 -8.39 2.62 -16.58
C THR A 121 -9.90 2.51 -16.45
N PHE A 122 -10.49 1.33 -16.73
CA PHE A 122 -11.92 1.06 -16.55
C PHE A 122 -12.37 1.30 -15.11
N MET A 123 -11.66 0.72 -14.12
CA MET A 123 -12.03 0.87 -12.71
C MET A 123 -11.91 2.32 -12.24
N MET A 124 -10.93 3.07 -12.76
CA MET A 124 -10.79 4.49 -12.45
C MET A 124 -11.94 5.32 -13.03
N VAL A 125 -12.40 4.99 -14.25
CA VAL A 125 -13.57 5.64 -14.85
C VAL A 125 -14.83 5.37 -14.02
N ILE A 126 -15.06 4.12 -13.56
CA ILE A 126 -16.17 3.81 -12.64
C ILE A 126 -16.10 4.66 -11.38
N LEU A 127 -14.92 4.75 -10.75
CA LEU A 127 -14.72 5.51 -9.53
C LEU A 127 -15.16 6.98 -9.71
N VAL A 128 -14.72 7.61 -10.80
CA VAL A 128 -14.96 9.02 -11.06
C VAL A 128 -16.41 9.30 -11.49
N THR A 129 -17.05 8.38 -12.21
CA THR A 129 -18.40 8.58 -12.76
C THR A 129 -19.52 8.04 -11.89
N ALA A 130 -19.24 7.38 -10.75
CA ALA A 130 -20.25 6.85 -9.86
C ALA A 130 -21.24 7.92 -9.35
N ASN A 131 -22.53 7.58 -9.25
CA ASN A 131 -23.58 8.46 -8.71
C ASN A 131 -23.84 8.27 -7.20
N ASN A 132 -23.20 7.27 -6.58
CA ASN A 132 -23.34 6.97 -5.15
C ASN A 132 -22.01 6.48 -4.54
N TYR A 133 -21.93 6.53 -3.21
CA TYR A 133 -20.73 6.11 -2.48
C TYR A 133 -20.39 4.63 -2.64
N LEU A 134 -21.40 3.76 -2.79
CA LEU A 134 -21.14 2.32 -2.91
C LEU A 134 -20.57 1.95 -4.29
N LEU A 135 -21.11 2.51 -5.38
CA LEU A 135 -20.53 2.30 -6.72
C LEU A 135 -19.14 2.93 -6.84
N MET A 136 -18.95 4.12 -6.24
CA MET A 136 -17.60 4.71 -6.11
C MET A 136 -16.65 3.75 -5.40
N PHE A 137 -17.09 3.07 -4.33
CA PHE A 137 -16.28 2.10 -3.61
C PHE A 137 -15.93 0.86 -4.45
N VAL A 138 -16.79 0.42 -5.36
CA VAL A 138 -16.46 -0.63 -6.35
C VAL A 138 -15.26 -0.21 -7.22
N GLY A 139 -15.31 1.01 -7.76
CA GLY A 139 -14.17 1.56 -8.50
C GLY A 139 -12.92 1.71 -7.64
N TRP A 140 -13.09 2.16 -6.40
CA TRP A 140 -12.03 2.37 -5.41
C TRP A 140 -11.26 1.08 -5.09
N GLU A 141 -11.96 0.01 -4.79
CA GLU A 141 -11.38 -1.31 -4.57
C GLU A 141 -10.82 -1.92 -5.85
N GLY A 142 -11.52 -1.73 -6.98
CA GLY A 142 -11.07 -2.22 -8.27
C GLY A 142 -9.72 -1.61 -8.69
N VAL A 143 -9.53 -0.31 -8.50
CA VAL A 143 -8.23 0.36 -8.72
C VAL A 143 -7.17 -0.20 -7.75
N GLY A 144 -7.54 -0.51 -6.51
CA GLY A 144 -6.65 -1.14 -5.53
C GLY A 144 -6.14 -2.50 -5.99
N VAL A 145 -7.02 -3.39 -6.44
CA VAL A 145 -6.67 -4.72 -6.96
C VAL A 145 -5.83 -4.61 -8.24
N CYS A 146 -6.23 -3.75 -9.19
CA CYS A 146 -5.47 -3.55 -10.42
C CYS A 146 -4.06 -3.02 -10.15
N SER A 147 -3.90 -2.11 -9.18
CA SER A 147 -2.59 -1.60 -8.78
C SER A 147 -1.72 -2.70 -8.17
N TYR A 148 -2.30 -3.59 -7.35
CA TYR A 148 -1.62 -4.77 -6.82
C TYR A 148 -1.07 -5.64 -7.96
N LEU A 149 -1.90 -5.96 -8.97
CA LEU A 149 -1.50 -6.78 -10.12
C LEU A 149 -0.42 -6.11 -10.98
N LEU A 150 -0.49 -4.79 -11.15
CA LEU A 150 0.46 -4.02 -11.94
C LEU A 150 1.81 -3.83 -11.22
N VAL A 151 1.83 -3.59 -9.91
CA VAL A 151 3.07 -3.49 -9.13
C VAL A 151 3.75 -4.85 -9.02
N CYS A 152 2.96 -5.93 -8.84
CA CYS A 152 3.45 -7.31 -8.81
C CYS A 152 3.59 -7.92 -10.21
N PHE A 153 3.71 -7.12 -11.27
CA PHE A 153 3.80 -7.63 -12.64
C PHE A 153 4.94 -8.65 -12.80
N TRP A 154 6.11 -8.32 -12.27
CA TRP A 154 7.25 -9.24 -12.17
C TRP A 154 7.20 -10.05 -10.87
N PHE A 155 6.22 -10.94 -10.76
CA PHE A 155 5.90 -11.69 -9.54
C PHE A 155 7.02 -12.64 -9.07
N THR A 156 8.02 -12.94 -9.89
CA THR A 156 9.22 -13.69 -9.51
C THR A 156 10.17 -12.89 -8.62
N ARG A 157 10.05 -11.54 -8.59
CA ARG A 157 10.87 -10.67 -7.74
C ARG A 157 10.24 -10.54 -6.36
N ILE A 158 10.97 -10.95 -5.32
CA ILE A 158 10.50 -10.86 -3.91
C ILE A 158 10.17 -9.41 -3.53
N ALA A 159 11.01 -8.45 -3.94
CA ALA A 159 10.79 -7.03 -3.68
C ALA A 159 9.46 -6.53 -4.28
N ALA A 160 9.09 -6.96 -5.48
CA ALA A 160 7.82 -6.58 -6.11
C ALA A 160 6.62 -7.18 -5.35
N ASN A 161 6.72 -8.43 -4.88
CA ASN A 161 5.67 -9.06 -4.07
C ASN A 161 5.48 -8.36 -2.71
N GLN A 162 6.57 -8.06 -2.01
CA GLN A 162 6.52 -7.32 -0.75
C GLN A 162 5.91 -5.92 -0.94
N SER A 163 6.29 -5.23 -2.01
CA SER A 163 5.80 -3.89 -2.33
C SER A 163 4.31 -3.88 -2.67
N SER A 164 3.86 -4.82 -3.48
CA SER A 164 2.44 -4.94 -3.84
C SER A 164 1.57 -5.33 -2.65
N LEU A 165 2.04 -6.24 -1.80
CA LEU A 165 1.35 -6.62 -0.56
C LEU A 165 1.28 -5.45 0.43
N SER A 166 2.38 -4.70 0.58
CA SER A 166 2.40 -3.49 1.41
C SER A 166 1.39 -2.45 0.92
N ALA A 167 1.33 -2.20 -0.41
CA ALA A 167 0.35 -1.30 -1.00
C ALA A 167 -1.08 -1.75 -0.75
N PHE A 168 -1.37 -3.04 -0.94
CA PHE A 168 -2.70 -3.60 -0.75
C PHE A 168 -3.15 -3.49 0.71
N LEU A 169 -2.32 -3.92 1.66
CA LEU A 169 -2.66 -3.91 3.10
C LEU A 169 -2.81 -2.49 3.66
N THR A 170 -1.93 -1.56 3.28
CA THR A 170 -2.01 -0.17 3.75
C THR A 170 -3.28 0.52 3.22
N ASN A 171 -3.61 0.30 1.95
CA ASN A 171 -4.85 0.83 1.39
C ASN A 171 -6.09 0.18 2.04
N ARG A 172 -6.04 -1.11 2.37
CA ARG A 172 -7.15 -1.81 3.05
C ARG A 172 -7.47 -1.20 4.42
N VAL A 173 -6.48 -0.70 5.15
CA VAL A 173 -6.74 0.04 6.40
C VAL A 173 -7.60 1.28 6.12
N GLY A 174 -7.26 2.08 5.10
CA GLY A 174 -8.09 3.22 4.69
C GLY A 174 -9.48 2.81 4.20
N ASP A 175 -9.58 1.70 3.47
CA ASP A 175 -10.83 1.16 2.93
C ASP A 175 -11.78 0.73 4.06
N CYS A 176 -11.26 0.19 5.18
CA CYS A 176 -12.04 -0.11 6.37
C CYS A 176 -12.70 1.16 6.96
N PHE A 177 -11.93 2.25 7.08
CA PHE A 177 -12.50 3.52 7.57
C PHE A 177 -13.49 4.12 6.58
N LEU A 178 -13.23 4.04 5.27
CA LEU A 178 -14.18 4.47 4.25
C LEU A 178 -15.50 3.69 4.36
N THR A 179 -15.43 2.38 4.57
CA THR A 179 -16.61 1.52 4.78
C THR A 179 -17.39 1.92 6.03
N ILE A 180 -16.70 2.18 7.15
CA ILE A 180 -17.33 2.72 8.38
C ILE A 180 -18.00 4.07 8.08
N GLY A 181 -17.35 4.94 7.30
CA GLY A 181 -17.92 6.21 6.87
C GLY A 181 -19.19 6.04 6.03
N MET A 182 -19.21 5.08 5.09
CA MET A 182 -20.41 4.77 4.31
C MET A 182 -21.56 4.24 5.19
N PHE A 183 -21.28 3.38 6.17
CA PHE A 183 -22.30 2.93 7.12
C PHE A 183 -22.80 4.07 8.00
N ALA A 184 -21.94 4.99 8.41
CA ALA A 184 -22.34 6.17 9.15
C ALA A 184 -23.22 7.10 8.29
N ILE A 185 -22.93 7.25 6.99
CA ILE A 185 -23.77 7.97 6.03
C ILE A 185 -25.13 7.27 5.92
N LEU A 186 -25.16 5.97 5.71
CA LEU A 186 -26.42 5.21 5.61
C LEU A 186 -27.26 5.35 6.89
N TRP A 187 -26.63 5.27 8.06
CA TRP A 187 -27.32 5.42 9.34
C TRP A 187 -27.87 6.84 9.55
N ALA A 188 -27.13 7.87 9.14
CA ALA A 188 -27.49 9.25 9.38
C ALA A 188 -28.47 9.81 8.32
N PHE A 189 -28.24 9.50 7.04
CA PHE A 189 -29.00 10.05 5.90
C PHE A 189 -30.02 9.09 5.31
N GLY A 190 -29.97 7.81 5.68
CA GLY A 190 -30.88 6.78 5.18
C GLY A 190 -30.61 6.31 3.74
N ASN A 191 -29.66 6.89 3.03
CA ASN A 191 -29.28 6.54 1.67
C ASN A 191 -27.78 6.81 1.42
N LEU A 192 -27.22 6.23 0.34
CA LEU A 192 -25.83 6.43 -0.10
C LEU A 192 -25.71 7.28 -1.38
N ASP A 193 -26.82 7.69 -1.99
CA ASP A 193 -26.82 8.50 -3.21
C ASP A 193 -26.32 9.92 -2.93
N TYR A 194 -25.48 10.46 -3.79
CA TYR A 194 -24.94 11.80 -3.62
C TYR A 194 -26.03 12.86 -3.53
N ALA A 195 -27.05 12.80 -4.39
CA ALA A 195 -28.13 13.77 -4.40
C ALA A 195 -28.87 13.85 -3.05
N THR A 196 -29.18 12.70 -2.45
CA THR A 196 -29.86 12.62 -1.15
C THR A 196 -28.97 13.09 -0.01
N VAL A 197 -27.72 12.60 0.03
CA VAL A 197 -26.77 12.94 1.11
C VAL A 197 -26.44 14.42 1.11
N PHE A 198 -26.18 15.00 -0.07
CA PHE A 198 -25.78 16.41 -0.18
C PHE A 198 -26.95 17.38 0.12
N SER A 199 -28.16 17.02 -0.23
CA SER A 199 -29.34 17.85 0.09
C SER A 199 -29.67 17.86 1.58
N LEU A 200 -29.37 16.79 2.31
CA LEU A 200 -29.64 16.68 3.75
C LEU A 200 -28.48 17.15 4.63
N ALA A 201 -27.27 17.26 4.08
CA ALA A 201 -26.06 17.64 4.84
C ALA A 201 -26.23 18.91 5.68
N PRO A 202 -26.87 20.02 5.20
CA PRO A 202 -27.04 21.23 5.98
C PRO A 202 -27.91 21.07 7.22
N TYR A 203 -28.77 20.08 7.25
CA TYR A 203 -29.74 19.83 8.34
C TYR A 203 -29.25 18.85 9.39
N MET A 204 -28.08 18.24 9.16
CA MET A 204 -27.53 17.22 10.06
C MET A 204 -26.73 17.84 11.21
N ASN A 205 -26.64 17.08 12.31
CA ASN A 205 -25.80 17.51 13.45
C ASN A 205 -24.31 17.52 13.07
N GLU A 206 -23.61 18.61 13.40
CA GLU A 206 -22.18 18.79 13.11
C GLU A 206 -21.31 17.63 13.61
N ASN A 207 -21.61 17.04 14.77
CA ASN A 207 -20.85 15.90 15.29
C ASN A 207 -20.96 14.67 14.39
N VAL A 208 -22.13 14.39 13.82
CA VAL A 208 -22.36 13.26 12.91
C VAL A 208 -21.60 13.51 11.61
N VAL A 209 -21.71 14.71 11.05
CA VAL A 209 -20.98 15.13 9.85
C VAL A 209 -19.47 15.04 10.06
N THR A 210 -19.01 15.43 11.26
CA THR A 210 -17.59 15.32 11.63
C THR A 210 -17.09 13.86 11.66
N ILE A 211 -17.85 12.94 12.23
CA ILE A 211 -17.50 11.50 12.25
C ILE A 211 -17.43 10.97 10.81
N VAL A 212 -18.43 11.27 9.99
CA VAL A 212 -18.43 10.89 8.59
C VAL A 212 -17.21 11.47 7.86
N GLY A 213 -16.97 12.79 8.01
CA GLY A 213 -15.86 13.48 7.37
C GLY A 213 -14.48 12.94 7.77
N VAL A 214 -14.28 12.61 9.05
CA VAL A 214 -13.03 11.99 9.53
C VAL A 214 -12.83 10.60 8.92
N CYS A 215 -13.88 9.79 8.82
CA CYS A 215 -13.79 8.47 8.19
C CYS A 215 -13.45 8.57 6.69
N LEU A 216 -14.07 9.51 5.97
CA LEU A 216 -13.76 9.80 4.56
C LEU A 216 -12.33 10.31 4.40
N LEU A 217 -11.86 11.18 5.32
CA LEU A 217 -10.50 11.70 5.33
C LEU A 217 -9.47 10.57 5.50
N ILE A 218 -9.67 9.64 6.44
CA ILE A 218 -8.74 8.52 6.64
C ILE A 218 -8.71 7.61 5.40
N GLY A 219 -9.86 7.37 4.77
CA GLY A 219 -9.93 6.68 3.49
C GLY A 219 -9.13 7.39 2.39
N ALA A 220 -9.28 8.71 2.29
CA ALA A 220 -8.53 9.55 1.37
C ALA A 220 -7.02 9.57 1.67
N MET A 221 -6.62 9.58 2.96
CA MET A 221 -5.21 9.53 3.39
C MET A 221 -4.49 8.29 2.88
N ALA A 222 -5.14 7.14 2.85
CA ALA A 222 -4.54 5.90 2.37
C ALA A 222 -4.23 5.98 0.87
N LYS A 223 -5.21 6.31 0.03
CA LYS A 223 -5.01 6.40 -1.43
C LYS A 223 -4.10 7.56 -1.83
N SER A 224 -4.28 8.74 -1.24
CA SER A 224 -3.44 9.91 -1.50
C SER A 224 -2.12 9.92 -0.71
N SER A 225 -1.79 8.83 -0.04
CA SER A 225 -0.53 8.61 0.69
C SER A 225 -0.13 9.79 1.61
N GLN A 226 -1.06 10.27 2.43
CA GLN A 226 -0.76 11.28 3.44
C GLN A 226 0.04 10.67 4.61
N VAL A 227 0.71 11.49 5.40
CA VAL A 227 1.49 11.02 6.56
C VAL A 227 0.64 10.12 7.45
N GLY A 228 1.20 8.98 7.86
CA GLY A 228 0.50 7.91 8.57
C GLY A 228 0.22 6.70 7.68
N LEU A 229 -0.30 6.85 6.48
CA LEU A 229 -0.63 5.77 5.54
C LEU A 229 0.14 5.88 4.20
N HIS A 230 1.37 6.44 4.22
CA HIS A 230 2.14 6.80 3.04
C HIS A 230 3.15 5.76 2.57
N MET A 231 3.49 4.76 3.39
CA MET A 231 4.64 3.88 3.17
C MET A 231 4.57 3.08 1.86
N TRP A 232 3.38 2.77 1.40
CA TRP A 232 3.18 1.98 0.20
C TRP A 232 3.63 2.67 -1.10
N LEU A 233 3.53 4.01 -1.17
CA LEU A 233 3.79 4.75 -2.40
C LEU A 233 5.25 4.66 -2.86
N PRO A 234 6.29 4.90 -2.03
CA PRO A 234 7.67 4.70 -2.45
C PRO A 234 8.04 3.24 -2.72
N MET A 235 7.38 2.29 -2.05
CA MET A 235 7.59 0.87 -2.29
C MET A 235 7.01 0.43 -3.64
N ALA A 236 5.87 0.98 -4.05
CA ALA A 236 5.23 0.68 -5.33
C ALA A 236 6.10 1.01 -6.57
N MET A 237 7.23 1.72 -6.39
CA MET A 237 8.21 2.00 -7.45
C MET A 237 8.96 0.77 -7.98
N GLU A 238 8.81 -0.39 -7.38
CA GLU A 238 9.40 -1.65 -7.86
C GLU A 238 8.70 -2.18 -9.13
N GLY A 239 7.52 -1.68 -9.46
CA GLY A 239 6.81 -2.01 -10.70
C GLY A 239 7.41 -1.36 -11.95
N PRO A 240 6.92 -1.74 -13.16
CA PRO A 240 7.32 -1.12 -14.42
C PRO A 240 7.07 0.40 -14.43
N THR A 241 7.94 1.17 -15.06
CA THR A 241 7.86 2.65 -15.04
C THR A 241 6.56 3.21 -15.64
N PRO A 242 5.99 2.68 -16.74
CA PRO A 242 4.68 3.12 -17.22
C PRO A 242 3.56 2.99 -16.19
N VAL A 243 3.61 1.92 -15.37
CA VAL A 243 2.67 1.72 -14.25
C VAL A 243 2.83 2.82 -13.21
N SER A 244 4.08 3.16 -12.86
CA SER A 244 4.35 4.26 -11.92
C SER A 244 3.80 5.60 -12.45
N ALA A 245 3.96 5.88 -13.75
CA ALA A 245 3.39 7.07 -14.38
C ALA A 245 1.85 7.09 -14.32
N LEU A 246 1.19 5.96 -14.56
CA LEU A 246 -0.27 5.88 -14.53
C LEU A 246 -0.81 6.01 -13.09
N ILE A 247 -0.33 5.17 -12.17
CA ILE A 247 -0.84 5.08 -10.79
C ILE A 247 -0.59 6.38 -10.02
N HIS A 248 0.64 6.94 -10.11
CA HIS A 248 1.07 8.01 -9.22
C HIS A 248 0.95 9.42 -9.81
N ALA A 249 0.72 9.57 -11.13
CA ALA A 249 0.54 10.90 -11.72
C ALA A 249 -0.92 11.35 -11.73
N ALA A 250 -1.83 10.53 -12.30
CA ALA A 250 -3.16 11.00 -12.67
C ALA A 250 -4.32 10.24 -12.02
N THR A 251 -4.08 9.07 -11.34
CA THR A 251 -5.19 8.16 -11.09
C THR A 251 -5.34 7.74 -9.63
N MET A 252 -4.66 6.70 -9.17
CA MET A 252 -4.92 6.11 -7.85
C MET A 252 -4.71 7.08 -6.69
N VAL A 253 -3.61 7.83 -6.72
CA VAL A 253 -3.28 8.78 -5.65
C VAL A 253 -4.19 10.01 -5.66
N THR A 254 -4.72 10.37 -6.82
CA THR A 254 -5.67 11.49 -6.96
C THR A 254 -7.09 11.11 -6.54
N ALA A 255 -7.42 9.80 -6.48
CA ALA A 255 -8.73 9.32 -6.04
C ALA A 255 -9.07 9.76 -4.60
N GLY A 256 -8.07 9.82 -3.70
CA GLY A 256 -8.29 10.32 -2.34
C GLY A 256 -8.69 11.80 -2.31
N VAL A 257 -8.00 12.63 -3.08
CA VAL A 257 -8.34 14.07 -3.20
C VAL A 257 -9.70 14.23 -3.89
N TYR A 258 -9.98 13.43 -4.93
CA TYR A 258 -11.29 13.41 -5.60
C TYR A 258 -12.43 13.08 -4.62
N LEU A 259 -12.25 12.08 -3.74
CA LEU A 259 -13.24 11.74 -2.72
C LEU A 259 -13.56 12.94 -1.82
N LEU A 260 -12.54 13.68 -1.38
CA LEU A 260 -12.74 14.88 -0.54
C LEU A 260 -13.45 15.99 -1.32
N MET A 261 -13.08 16.24 -2.58
CA MET A 261 -13.75 17.24 -3.42
C MET A 261 -15.20 16.86 -3.73
N ARG A 262 -15.46 15.58 -4.07
CA ARG A 262 -16.83 15.07 -4.29
C ARG A 262 -17.70 15.19 -3.05
N SER A 263 -17.13 14.99 -1.88
CA SER A 263 -17.82 15.10 -0.59
C SER A 263 -17.80 16.53 -0.02
N SER A 264 -17.44 17.54 -0.82
CA SER A 264 -17.42 18.94 -0.34
C SER A 264 -18.73 19.38 0.31
N PRO A 265 -19.95 19.03 -0.18
CA PRO A 265 -21.19 19.40 0.48
C PRO A 265 -21.38 18.82 1.90
N VAL A 266 -20.63 17.78 2.25
CA VAL A 266 -20.63 17.20 3.60
C VAL A 266 -19.50 17.81 4.43
N ILE A 267 -18.28 17.90 3.88
CA ILE A 267 -17.07 18.32 4.59
C ILE A 267 -17.16 19.79 5.02
N GLU A 268 -17.80 20.65 4.24
CA GLU A 268 -17.96 22.08 4.53
C GLU A 268 -18.72 22.36 5.84
N TYR A 269 -19.60 21.47 6.28
CA TYR A 269 -20.33 21.60 7.53
C TYR A 269 -19.56 21.06 8.75
N SER A 270 -18.27 20.71 8.61
CA SER A 270 -17.40 20.31 9.72
C SER A 270 -16.09 21.09 9.72
N SER A 271 -16.01 22.10 10.54
CA SER A 271 -14.81 22.92 10.74
C SER A 271 -13.60 22.11 11.21
N THR A 272 -13.84 21.07 12.00
CA THR A 272 -12.79 20.17 12.51
C THR A 272 -12.14 19.35 11.40
N VAL A 273 -12.92 18.85 10.42
CA VAL A 273 -12.40 18.07 9.28
C VAL A 273 -11.59 18.99 8.36
N LEU A 274 -12.05 20.20 8.08
CA LEU A 274 -11.31 21.18 7.29
C LEU A 274 -9.95 21.51 7.95
N MET A 275 -9.94 21.73 9.26
CA MET A 275 -8.70 21.98 10.00
C MET A 275 -7.75 20.76 9.96
N LEU A 276 -8.26 19.54 10.10
CA LEU A 276 -7.47 18.32 9.99
C LEU A 276 -6.87 18.18 8.59
N CYS A 277 -7.63 18.44 7.52
CA CYS A 277 -7.12 18.45 6.15
C CYS A 277 -5.98 19.47 5.99
N LEU A 278 -6.16 20.67 6.50
CA LEU A 278 -5.18 21.74 6.41
C LEU A 278 -3.83 21.35 7.04
N TRP A 279 -3.84 20.89 8.30
CA TRP A 279 -2.62 20.49 9.00
C TRP A 279 -1.99 19.22 8.44
N LEU A 280 -2.80 18.23 8.11
CA LEU A 280 -2.32 16.98 7.53
C LEU A 280 -1.60 17.22 6.21
N GLY A 281 -2.19 18.03 5.33
CA GLY A 281 -1.60 18.40 4.05
C GLY A 281 -0.28 19.17 4.24
N ALA A 282 -0.21 20.10 5.19
CA ALA A 282 0.98 20.87 5.50
C ALA A 282 2.15 19.97 5.98
N ILE A 283 1.87 19.10 6.95
CA ILE A 283 2.87 18.16 7.47
C ILE A 283 3.35 17.23 6.35
N THR A 284 2.44 16.71 5.53
CA THR A 284 2.78 15.79 4.42
C THR A 284 3.69 16.47 3.39
N THR A 285 3.45 17.73 3.06
CA THR A 285 4.25 18.49 2.08
C THR A 285 5.71 18.61 2.51
N VAL A 286 5.99 19.03 3.73
CA VAL A 286 7.36 19.19 4.23
C VAL A 286 8.04 17.85 4.45
N PHE A 287 7.32 16.92 5.08
CA PHE A 287 7.84 15.59 5.36
C PHE A 287 8.30 14.87 4.08
N SER A 288 7.45 14.82 3.06
CA SER A 288 7.77 14.12 1.82
C SER A 288 8.85 14.83 1.00
N SER A 289 8.82 16.17 0.93
CA SER A 289 9.83 16.91 0.18
C SER A 289 11.21 16.80 0.82
N LEU A 290 11.28 16.77 2.14
CA LEU A 290 12.52 16.57 2.87
C LEU A 290 13.10 15.16 2.62
N ILE A 291 12.29 14.10 2.71
CA ILE A 291 12.76 12.74 2.41
C ILE A 291 13.22 12.64 0.96
N GLY A 292 12.48 13.21 0.01
CA GLY A 292 12.81 13.20 -1.42
C GLY A 292 14.21 13.77 -1.71
N LEU A 293 14.64 14.77 -0.96
CA LEU A 293 15.96 15.36 -1.10
C LEU A 293 17.09 14.35 -0.80
N PHE A 294 16.89 13.43 0.14
CA PHE A 294 17.91 12.47 0.58
C PHE A 294 17.88 11.12 -0.15
N GLN A 295 16.83 10.82 -0.91
CA GLN A 295 16.73 9.56 -1.67
C GLN A 295 17.75 9.49 -2.81
N GLN A 296 18.23 8.28 -3.14
CA GLN A 296 19.21 8.04 -4.20
C GLN A 296 18.60 7.50 -5.50
N ASP A 297 17.41 6.94 -5.46
CA ASP A 297 16.71 6.38 -6.60
C ASP A 297 15.85 7.44 -7.31
N ILE A 298 16.00 7.56 -8.63
CA ILE A 298 15.25 8.56 -9.43
C ILE A 298 13.73 8.38 -9.29
N LYS A 299 13.21 7.15 -9.35
CA LYS A 299 11.78 6.87 -9.19
C LYS A 299 11.29 7.25 -7.79
N LYS A 300 12.05 6.94 -6.75
CA LYS A 300 11.67 7.26 -5.36
C LYS A 300 11.64 8.77 -5.11
N VAL A 301 12.59 9.53 -5.67
CA VAL A 301 12.55 11.01 -5.58
C VAL A 301 11.30 11.56 -6.24
N ILE A 302 10.94 11.10 -7.45
CA ILE A 302 9.73 11.52 -8.14
C ILE A 302 8.46 11.10 -7.36
N ALA A 303 8.45 9.92 -6.71
CA ALA A 303 7.35 9.46 -5.86
C ALA A 303 7.15 10.34 -4.63
N TYR A 304 8.21 10.68 -3.89
CA TYR A 304 8.10 11.62 -2.76
C TYR A 304 7.67 13.01 -3.20
N SER A 305 8.06 13.43 -4.38
CA SER A 305 7.59 14.68 -4.94
C SER A 305 6.09 14.64 -5.33
N THR A 306 5.53 13.48 -5.73
CA THR A 306 4.06 13.36 -5.90
C THR A 306 3.34 13.46 -4.56
N MET A 307 3.85 12.80 -3.53
CA MET A 307 3.29 12.87 -2.17
C MET A 307 3.26 14.32 -1.66
N SER A 308 4.30 15.12 -1.91
CA SER A 308 4.31 16.53 -1.50
C SER A 308 3.27 17.37 -2.23
N GLN A 309 3.05 17.14 -3.52
CA GLN A 309 2.02 17.85 -4.28
C GLN A 309 0.60 17.45 -3.88
N LEU A 310 0.38 16.17 -3.56
CA LEU A 310 -0.89 15.70 -2.99
C LEU A 310 -1.16 16.35 -1.62
N GLY A 311 -0.12 16.54 -0.80
CA GLY A 311 -0.23 17.32 0.44
C GLY A 311 -0.71 18.76 0.18
N MET A 312 -0.20 19.43 -0.87
CA MET A 312 -0.68 20.77 -1.26
C MET A 312 -2.15 20.76 -1.70
N MET A 313 -2.60 19.72 -2.43
CA MET A 313 -4.01 19.59 -2.80
C MET A 313 -4.90 19.43 -1.56
N VAL A 314 -4.45 18.65 -0.57
CA VAL A 314 -5.19 18.48 0.69
C VAL A 314 -5.20 19.76 1.51
N ILE A 315 -4.14 20.60 1.46
CA ILE A 315 -4.16 21.96 2.02
C ILE A 315 -5.29 22.78 1.36
N ALA A 316 -5.36 22.78 0.02
CA ALA A 316 -6.40 23.51 -0.70
C ALA A 316 -7.82 23.05 -0.36
N VAL A 317 -8.03 21.75 -0.15
CA VAL A 317 -9.28 21.20 0.38
C VAL A 317 -9.56 21.73 1.78
N GLY A 318 -8.57 21.75 2.67
CA GLY A 318 -8.71 22.31 4.04
C GLY A 318 -8.96 23.81 4.08
N LEU A 319 -8.64 24.54 3.00
CA LEU A 319 -8.96 25.96 2.80
C LEU A 319 -10.32 26.18 2.14
N SER A 320 -11.12 25.14 1.95
CA SER A 320 -12.39 25.17 1.20
C SER A 320 -12.23 25.61 -0.28
N SER A 321 -11.01 25.61 -0.81
CA SER A 321 -10.69 26.01 -2.19
C SER A 321 -10.64 24.79 -3.11
N TYR A 322 -11.77 24.10 -3.26
CA TYR A 322 -11.85 22.83 -4.02
C TYR A 322 -11.55 23.01 -5.52
N ASN A 323 -11.96 24.14 -6.09
CA ASN A 323 -11.65 24.50 -7.48
C ASN A 323 -10.13 24.61 -7.72
N VAL A 324 -9.40 25.21 -6.79
CA VAL A 324 -7.93 25.32 -6.84
C VAL A 324 -7.28 23.94 -6.65
N ALA A 325 -7.82 23.10 -5.76
CA ALA A 325 -7.37 21.74 -5.56
C ALA A 325 -7.53 20.91 -6.84
N LEU A 326 -8.68 21.00 -7.51
CA LEU A 326 -8.96 20.33 -8.78
C LEU A 326 -8.04 20.85 -9.90
N PHE A 327 -7.88 22.15 -10.01
CA PHE A 327 -7.00 22.75 -11.01
C PHE A 327 -5.54 22.28 -10.85
N HIS A 328 -5.05 22.28 -9.61
CA HIS A 328 -3.69 21.78 -9.35
C HIS A 328 -3.58 20.27 -9.62
N LEU A 329 -4.62 19.49 -9.33
CA LEU A 329 -4.67 18.06 -9.62
C LEU A 329 -4.55 17.76 -11.11
N VAL A 330 -5.32 18.48 -11.95
CA VAL A 330 -5.29 18.30 -13.41
C VAL A 330 -3.91 18.68 -13.96
N ASN A 331 -3.35 19.80 -13.53
CA ASN A 331 -2.02 20.24 -13.95
C ASN A 331 -0.92 19.27 -13.50
N HIS A 332 -1.01 18.79 -12.26
CA HIS A 332 -0.09 17.82 -11.68
C HIS A 332 -0.01 16.53 -12.50
N ALA A 333 -1.14 16.05 -13.01
CA ALA A 333 -1.20 14.82 -13.78
C ALA A 333 -0.28 14.87 -15.00
N PHE A 334 -0.24 15.99 -15.74
CA PHE A 334 0.56 16.11 -16.96
C PHE A 334 2.06 16.16 -16.68
N TYR A 335 2.53 17.09 -15.85
CA TYR A 335 3.98 17.22 -15.63
C TYR A 335 4.56 16.05 -14.81
N LYS A 336 3.74 15.37 -13.98
CA LYS A 336 4.21 14.18 -13.26
C LYS A 336 4.28 12.96 -14.16
N ALA A 337 3.31 12.76 -15.02
CA ALA A 337 3.40 11.71 -16.05
C ALA A 337 4.66 11.92 -16.89
N LEU A 338 4.94 13.15 -17.30
CA LEU A 338 6.13 13.51 -18.05
C LEU A 338 7.43 13.18 -17.30
N LEU A 339 7.51 13.49 -15.98
CA LEU A 339 8.66 13.16 -15.16
C LEU A 339 8.88 11.64 -15.04
N PHE A 340 7.81 10.88 -14.81
CA PHE A 340 7.93 9.43 -14.70
C PHE A 340 8.31 8.76 -16.02
N LEU A 341 7.67 9.15 -17.11
CA LEU A 341 7.98 8.58 -18.42
C LEU A 341 9.38 9.01 -18.90
N GLY A 342 9.78 10.25 -18.64
CA GLY A 342 11.15 10.72 -18.92
C GLY A 342 12.19 9.96 -18.08
N ALA A 343 11.93 9.74 -16.77
CA ALA A 343 12.78 8.90 -15.95
C ALA A 343 12.82 7.44 -16.45
N GLY A 344 11.69 6.93 -16.98
CA GLY A 344 11.63 5.63 -17.62
C GLY A 344 12.53 5.53 -18.85
N ALA A 345 12.56 6.54 -19.68
CA ALA A 345 13.45 6.61 -20.84
C ALA A 345 14.93 6.64 -20.42
N VAL A 346 15.28 7.39 -19.36
CA VAL A 346 16.64 7.37 -18.79
C VAL A 346 17.02 5.98 -18.27
N ILE A 347 16.14 5.35 -17.47
CA ILE A 347 16.39 4.03 -16.88
C ILE A 347 16.59 2.99 -17.98
N HIS A 348 15.76 3.00 -19.02
CA HIS A 348 15.86 2.09 -20.17
C HIS A 348 17.18 2.28 -20.93
N ALA A 349 17.60 3.53 -21.14
CA ALA A 349 18.85 3.84 -21.83
C ALA A 349 20.11 3.41 -21.03
N VAL A 350 20.05 3.32 -19.70
CA VAL A 350 21.20 3.01 -18.81
C VAL A 350 21.07 1.61 -18.21
N ALA A 351 20.60 0.63 -18.98
CA ALA A 351 20.49 -0.78 -18.59
C ALA A 351 19.76 -1.00 -17.26
N ASP A 352 18.57 -0.43 -17.11
CA ASP A 352 17.64 -0.56 -15.97
C ASP A 352 18.19 -0.08 -14.62
N ASN A 353 19.27 0.66 -14.60
CA ASN A 353 19.80 1.25 -13.38
C ASN A 353 18.92 2.44 -12.92
N GLN A 354 18.58 2.50 -11.63
CA GLN A 354 17.74 3.56 -11.04
C GLN A 354 18.53 4.52 -10.13
N ASP A 355 19.79 4.23 -9.85
CA ASP A 355 20.60 4.97 -8.88
C ASP A 355 21.31 6.17 -9.51
N PHE A 356 21.09 7.38 -8.99
CA PHE A 356 21.75 8.60 -9.41
C PHE A 356 23.28 8.53 -9.35
N ARG A 357 23.86 7.75 -8.43
CA ARG A 357 25.31 7.62 -8.28
C ARG A 357 26.00 6.97 -9.47
N ARG A 358 25.22 6.31 -10.33
CA ARG A 358 25.69 5.63 -11.54
C ARG A 358 25.28 6.34 -12.82
N TYR A 359 24.82 7.59 -12.72
CA TYR A 359 24.45 8.44 -13.82
C TYR A 359 25.51 9.54 -14.06
N GLY A 360 25.16 10.54 -14.81
CA GLY A 360 25.96 11.73 -15.09
C GLY A 360 26.28 11.84 -16.57
N GLY A 361 26.36 13.07 -17.08
CA GLY A 361 26.76 13.35 -18.44
C GLY A 361 25.84 12.79 -19.54
N LEU A 362 24.57 12.49 -19.24
CA LEU A 362 23.65 11.86 -20.20
C LEU A 362 23.07 12.85 -21.21
N ARG A 363 23.26 14.17 -21.05
CA ARG A 363 22.73 15.22 -21.94
C ARG A 363 23.04 15.01 -23.43
N PRO A 364 24.30 14.70 -23.87
CA PRO A 364 24.59 14.51 -25.28
C PRO A 364 24.01 13.23 -25.87
N PHE A 365 23.74 12.22 -25.05
CA PHE A 365 23.20 10.92 -25.47
C PHE A 365 21.66 10.92 -25.51
N LEU A 366 21.02 11.71 -24.66
CA LEU A 366 19.56 11.78 -24.48
C LEU A 366 19.05 13.23 -24.54
N PRO A 367 19.20 13.95 -25.66
CA PRO A 367 18.85 15.37 -25.78
C PRO A 367 17.35 15.64 -25.65
N LEU A 368 16.49 14.81 -26.27
CA LEU A 368 15.02 14.93 -26.16
C LEU A 368 14.56 14.65 -24.72
N THR A 369 15.03 13.57 -24.13
CA THR A 369 14.69 13.19 -22.74
C THR A 369 15.13 14.28 -21.76
N TYR A 370 16.31 14.88 -21.96
CA TYR A 370 16.78 16.02 -21.16
C TYR A 370 15.82 17.21 -21.26
N SER A 371 15.43 17.59 -22.48
CA SER A 371 14.55 18.74 -22.69
C SER A 371 13.17 18.55 -22.05
N VAL A 372 12.55 17.38 -22.19
CA VAL A 372 11.24 17.11 -21.59
C VAL A 372 11.29 17.01 -20.09
N MET A 373 12.36 16.43 -19.51
CA MET A 373 12.54 16.40 -18.05
C MET A 373 12.82 17.78 -17.47
N LEU A 374 13.52 18.65 -18.20
CA LEU A 374 13.72 20.05 -17.83
C LEU A 374 12.38 20.80 -17.78
N ILE A 375 11.55 20.69 -18.84
CA ILE A 375 10.21 21.29 -18.88
C ILE A 375 9.36 20.81 -17.71
N ALA A 376 9.33 19.51 -17.45
CA ALA A 376 8.54 18.94 -16.39
C ALA A 376 9.00 19.37 -14.99
N SER A 377 10.32 19.50 -14.77
CA SER A 377 10.88 19.97 -13.51
C SER A 377 10.63 21.46 -13.27
N LEU A 378 10.72 22.30 -14.31
CA LEU A 378 10.36 23.72 -14.23
C LEU A 378 8.86 23.89 -13.91
N SER A 379 8.00 23.07 -14.51
CA SER A 379 6.57 23.08 -14.21
C SER A 379 6.28 22.63 -12.77
N LEU A 380 6.98 21.60 -12.27
CA LEU A 380 6.85 21.13 -10.88
C LEU A 380 7.27 22.20 -9.86
N VAL A 381 8.35 22.93 -10.13
CA VAL A 381 8.89 23.97 -9.26
C VAL A 381 8.02 25.23 -9.26
N ALA A 382 7.08 25.35 -10.19
CA ALA A 382 6.26 26.54 -10.46
C ALA A 382 7.09 27.70 -11.01
N PHE A 383 7.92 27.41 -12.02
CA PHE A 383 8.63 28.46 -12.75
C PHE A 383 7.62 29.32 -13.54
N PRO A 384 7.79 30.66 -13.62
CA PRO A 384 6.85 31.55 -14.30
C PRO A 384 6.48 31.09 -15.71
N PHE A 385 5.22 31.24 -16.06
CA PHE A 385 4.61 30.87 -17.35
C PHE A 385 4.50 29.37 -17.63
N MET A 386 4.92 28.51 -16.68
CA MET A 386 4.69 27.07 -16.75
C MET A 386 3.35 26.69 -16.11
N THR A 387 2.80 25.53 -16.48
CA THR A 387 1.50 25.05 -15.98
C THR A 387 1.40 25.03 -14.45
N GLY A 388 2.48 24.62 -13.76
CA GLY A 388 2.50 24.53 -12.28
C GLY A 388 2.48 25.89 -11.58
N PHE A 389 2.93 26.97 -12.22
CA PHE A 389 2.95 28.32 -11.66
C PHE A 389 1.53 28.81 -11.31
N TYR A 390 0.59 28.64 -12.21
CA TYR A 390 -0.78 29.13 -12.04
C TYR A 390 -1.57 28.39 -10.97
N SER A 391 -1.17 27.18 -10.62
CA SER A 391 -1.91 26.36 -9.65
C SER A 391 -1.22 26.26 -8.29
N LYS A 392 0.08 25.96 -8.24
CA LYS A 392 0.81 25.75 -6.99
C LYS A 392 0.96 27.02 -6.16
N ASP A 393 1.38 28.12 -6.82
CA ASP A 393 1.59 29.38 -6.12
C ASP A 393 0.26 29.93 -5.61
N PHE A 394 -0.84 29.74 -6.34
CA PHE A 394 -2.17 30.14 -5.91
C PHE A 394 -2.66 29.39 -4.65
N ILE A 395 -2.28 28.12 -4.46
CA ILE A 395 -2.56 27.39 -3.20
C ILE A 395 -1.81 28.03 -2.03
N LEU A 396 -0.57 28.45 -2.22
CA LEU A 396 0.20 29.14 -1.20
C LEU A 396 -0.41 30.50 -0.87
N GLU A 397 -0.79 31.27 -1.87
CA GLU A 397 -1.48 32.54 -1.72
C GLU A 397 -2.82 32.39 -0.97
N SER A 398 -3.59 31.34 -1.28
CA SER A 398 -4.86 31.04 -0.60
C SER A 398 -4.66 30.73 0.88
N ALA A 399 -3.58 30.04 1.24
CA ALA A 399 -3.27 29.76 2.65
C ALA A 399 -2.96 31.05 3.44
N TYR A 400 -2.29 32.02 2.82
CA TYR A 400 -2.06 33.31 3.43
C TYR A 400 -3.35 34.18 3.43
N GLY A 401 -4.13 34.13 2.35
CA GLY A 401 -5.36 34.90 2.15
C GLY A 401 -6.50 34.57 3.14
N GLN A 402 -6.40 33.44 3.82
CA GLN A 402 -7.34 33.08 4.90
C GLN A 402 -7.23 34.01 6.11
N TYR A 403 -6.12 34.72 6.31
CA TYR A 403 -5.80 35.62 7.42
C TYR A 403 -5.97 35.06 8.83
N TYR A 404 -6.23 33.77 9.00
CA TYR A 404 -6.20 33.11 10.30
C TYR A 404 -4.78 32.67 10.66
N PHE A 405 -4.50 32.51 11.95
CA PHE A 405 -3.22 32.03 12.43
C PHE A 405 -2.83 30.66 11.81
N SER A 406 -3.79 29.74 11.72
CA SER A 406 -3.59 28.44 11.09
C SER A 406 -3.17 28.56 9.61
N GLY A 407 -3.84 29.40 8.84
CA GLY A 407 -3.52 29.66 7.45
C GLY A 407 -2.12 30.25 7.25
N THR A 408 -1.74 31.23 8.08
CA THR A 408 -0.40 31.83 8.03
C THR A 408 0.71 30.84 8.37
N VAL A 409 0.52 30.00 9.39
CA VAL A 409 1.49 28.95 9.76
C VAL A 409 1.60 27.91 8.65
N VAL A 410 0.48 27.51 8.06
CA VAL A 410 0.47 26.57 6.94
C VAL A 410 1.15 27.16 5.70
N TYR A 411 0.96 28.45 5.42
CA TYR A 411 1.69 29.15 4.36
C TYR A 411 3.21 29.04 4.56
N ILE A 412 3.71 29.28 5.78
CA ILE A 412 5.15 29.18 6.09
C ILE A 412 5.62 27.73 5.89
N ILE A 413 4.90 26.74 6.41
CA ILE A 413 5.25 25.32 6.29
C ILE A 413 5.25 24.90 4.82
N ALA A 414 4.22 25.26 4.06
CA ALA A 414 4.10 24.90 2.66
C ALA A 414 5.16 25.59 1.78
N THR A 415 5.55 26.83 2.08
CA THR A 415 6.69 27.51 1.43
C THR A 415 8.00 26.82 1.70
N ILE A 416 8.26 26.35 2.92
CA ILE A 416 9.44 25.50 3.22
C ILE A 416 9.40 24.22 2.38
N GLY A 417 8.24 23.57 2.26
CA GLY A 417 8.04 22.44 1.36
C GLY A 417 8.36 22.78 -0.11
N ALA A 418 7.94 23.96 -0.58
CA ALA A 418 8.27 24.45 -1.92
C ALA A 418 9.78 24.69 -2.11
N MET A 419 10.49 25.17 -1.09
CA MET A 419 11.96 25.28 -1.11
C MET A 419 12.65 23.92 -1.31
N PHE A 420 12.21 22.89 -0.61
CA PHE A 420 12.75 21.54 -0.80
C PHE A 420 12.38 20.96 -2.17
N THR A 421 11.23 21.34 -2.76
CA THR A 421 10.88 20.90 -4.12
C THR A 421 11.87 21.40 -5.16
N THR A 422 12.38 22.61 -5.03
CA THR A 422 13.42 23.15 -5.93
C THR A 422 14.72 22.40 -5.79
N LEU A 423 15.16 22.14 -4.56
CA LEU A 423 16.43 21.45 -4.29
C LEU A 423 16.47 20.04 -4.88
N TYR A 424 15.43 19.22 -4.66
CA TYR A 424 15.44 17.88 -5.24
C TYR A 424 15.22 17.87 -6.76
N SER A 425 14.50 18.85 -7.34
CA SER A 425 14.35 18.97 -8.79
C SER A 425 15.68 19.32 -9.47
N VAL A 426 16.42 20.25 -8.90
CA VAL A 426 17.79 20.55 -9.36
C VAL A 426 18.70 19.31 -9.20
N LYS A 427 18.60 18.59 -8.08
CA LYS A 427 19.36 17.35 -7.87
C LYS A 427 19.07 16.33 -8.97
N VAL A 428 17.80 16.09 -9.33
CA VAL A 428 17.42 15.14 -10.39
C VAL A 428 18.08 15.53 -11.71
N LEU A 429 17.92 16.78 -12.15
CA LEU A 429 18.47 17.23 -13.43
C LEU A 429 20.00 17.23 -13.45
N TYR A 430 20.61 17.75 -12.39
CA TYR A 430 22.06 17.90 -12.29
C TYR A 430 22.77 16.54 -12.27
N LEU A 431 22.35 15.63 -11.39
CA LEU A 431 22.99 14.32 -11.24
C LEU A 431 22.74 13.40 -12.44
N THR A 432 21.63 13.55 -13.15
CA THR A 432 21.33 12.69 -14.30
C THR A 432 22.05 13.17 -15.57
N PHE A 433 22.02 14.48 -15.86
CA PHE A 433 22.39 15.00 -17.19
C PHE A 433 23.66 15.86 -17.19
N LEU A 434 23.95 16.60 -16.13
CA LEU A 434 24.95 17.67 -16.15
C LEU A 434 26.26 17.32 -15.44
N THR A 435 26.25 16.45 -14.43
CA THR A 435 27.46 16.05 -13.73
C THR A 435 28.37 15.17 -14.61
N ASN A 436 29.63 14.97 -14.19
CA ASN A 436 30.54 14.08 -14.90
C ASN A 436 30.02 12.63 -14.92
N PRO A 437 30.31 11.86 -16.00
CA PRO A 437 29.91 10.47 -16.09
C PRO A 437 30.48 9.61 -14.96
N ASN A 438 29.60 8.91 -14.21
CA ASN A 438 29.97 8.04 -13.09
C ASN A 438 29.55 6.59 -13.30
N GLY A 439 28.94 6.26 -14.44
CA GLY A 439 28.49 4.91 -14.79
C GLY A 439 29.53 4.08 -15.54
N PRO A 440 29.28 2.78 -15.75
CA PRO A 440 30.09 1.93 -16.62
C PRO A 440 30.06 2.46 -18.06
N LEU A 441 31.21 2.41 -18.74
CA LEU A 441 31.37 2.90 -20.12
C LEU A 441 30.37 2.24 -21.10
N ILE A 442 30.10 0.94 -20.93
CA ILE A 442 29.16 0.17 -21.75
C ILE A 442 27.75 0.81 -21.76
N ASN A 443 27.32 1.38 -20.64
CA ASN A 443 25.99 2.01 -20.57
C ASN A 443 25.92 3.27 -21.41
N TYR A 444 27.01 4.03 -21.55
CA TYR A 444 27.05 5.22 -22.40
C TYR A 444 27.19 4.89 -23.88
N GLU A 445 27.93 3.84 -24.22
CA GLU A 445 28.07 3.36 -25.61
C GLU A 445 26.75 2.83 -26.17
N LYS A 446 25.91 2.21 -25.32
CA LYS A 446 24.59 1.69 -25.71
C LYS A 446 23.45 2.69 -25.51
N ALA A 447 23.70 3.81 -24.87
CA ALA A 447 22.66 4.80 -24.59
C ALA A 447 22.13 5.41 -25.90
N HIS A 448 20.83 5.30 -26.10
CA HIS A 448 20.13 5.88 -27.23
C HIS A 448 18.74 6.37 -26.80
N GLU A 449 18.18 7.32 -27.54
CA GLU A 449 16.81 7.76 -27.33
C GLU A 449 15.83 6.62 -27.64
N GLY A 450 14.70 6.62 -26.91
CA GLY A 450 13.65 5.66 -27.13
C GLY A 450 12.98 5.80 -28.50
N ASP A 451 12.33 4.73 -28.94
CA ASP A 451 11.56 4.66 -30.18
C ASP A 451 10.47 5.74 -30.24
N ILE A 452 9.88 5.90 -31.43
CA ILE A 452 8.80 6.88 -31.66
C ILE A 452 7.59 6.66 -30.71
N PHE A 453 7.30 5.42 -30.34
CA PHE A 453 6.26 5.09 -29.36
C PHE A 453 6.55 5.59 -27.96
N MET A 454 7.82 5.80 -27.61
CA MET A 454 8.23 6.42 -26.34
C MET A 454 8.34 7.94 -26.47
N SER A 455 8.92 8.45 -27.54
CA SER A 455 9.20 9.88 -27.72
C SER A 455 7.94 10.71 -27.99
N LEU A 456 6.97 10.19 -28.76
CA LEU A 456 5.74 10.91 -29.09
C LEU A 456 4.89 11.26 -27.84
N PRO A 457 4.61 10.34 -26.90
CA PRO A 457 3.93 10.66 -25.64
C PRO A 457 4.67 11.72 -24.81
N LEU A 458 6.00 11.66 -24.77
CA LEU A 458 6.80 12.65 -24.04
C LEU A 458 6.63 14.05 -24.62
N MET A 459 6.65 14.20 -25.94
CA MET A 459 6.44 15.49 -26.61
C MET A 459 5.04 16.06 -26.35
N ILE A 460 4.00 15.22 -26.44
CA ILE A 460 2.61 15.65 -26.18
C ILE A 460 2.45 16.13 -24.74
N LEU A 461 2.95 15.37 -23.78
CA LEU A 461 2.89 15.76 -22.36
C LEU A 461 3.70 17.04 -22.08
N ALA A 462 4.82 17.25 -22.78
CA ALA A 462 5.59 18.48 -22.63
C ALA A 462 4.78 19.71 -23.07
N VAL A 463 4.03 19.63 -24.17
CA VAL A 463 3.14 20.71 -24.61
C VAL A 463 2.08 21.00 -23.55
N PHE A 464 1.43 19.99 -23.00
CA PHE A 464 0.46 20.17 -21.89
C PHE A 464 1.11 20.77 -20.65
N SER A 465 2.33 20.37 -20.32
CA SER A 465 3.07 20.88 -19.16
C SER A 465 3.50 22.34 -19.29
N ILE A 466 3.48 22.91 -20.49
CA ILE A 466 3.79 24.32 -20.72
C ILE A 466 2.49 25.15 -20.76
N PHE A 467 1.54 24.77 -21.59
CA PHE A 467 0.43 25.65 -22.01
C PHE A 467 -0.88 25.40 -21.28
N PHE A 468 -1.15 24.18 -20.82
CA PHE A 468 -2.47 23.79 -20.30
C PHE A 468 -2.91 24.67 -19.12
N GLY A 469 -2.02 24.95 -18.17
CA GLY A 469 -2.34 25.78 -17.01
C GLY A 469 -2.76 27.19 -17.36
N TYR A 470 -2.13 27.81 -18.35
CA TYR A 470 -2.52 29.14 -18.82
C TYR A 470 -3.89 29.15 -19.50
N ILE A 471 -4.12 28.17 -20.38
CA ILE A 471 -5.37 28.09 -21.16
C ILE A 471 -6.58 27.85 -20.24
N THR A 472 -6.42 27.06 -19.20
CA THR A 472 -7.53 26.63 -18.35
C THR A 472 -7.65 27.39 -17.04
N LYS A 473 -6.73 28.33 -16.74
CA LYS A 473 -6.73 29.12 -15.51
C LYS A 473 -8.08 29.80 -15.25
N ASP A 474 -8.55 30.59 -16.22
CA ASP A 474 -9.74 31.39 -16.06
C ASP A 474 -11.02 30.56 -15.92
N MET A 475 -11.02 29.35 -16.48
CA MET A 475 -12.13 28.41 -16.36
C MET A 475 -12.24 27.85 -14.92
N PHE A 476 -11.12 27.44 -14.31
CA PHE A 476 -11.13 26.82 -12.98
C PHE A 476 -11.08 27.83 -11.83
N ILE A 477 -10.28 28.90 -11.97
CA ILE A 477 -9.97 29.84 -10.88
C ILE A 477 -10.51 31.26 -11.17
N GLY A 478 -10.98 31.52 -12.41
CA GLY A 478 -11.46 32.85 -12.78
C GLY A 478 -12.61 33.32 -11.89
N LEU A 479 -12.49 34.55 -11.37
CA LEU A 479 -13.55 35.18 -10.60
C LEU A 479 -14.80 35.35 -11.48
N GLY A 480 -15.93 34.81 -11.04
CA GLY A 480 -17.18 34.82 -11.80
C GLY A 480 -17.27 33.75 -12.90
N SER A 481 -16.35 32.79 -12.93
CA SER A 481 -16.45 31.63 -13.82
C SER A 481 -17.69 30.81 -13.49
N GLY A 482 -18.55 30.57 -14.50
CA GLY A 482 -19.75 29.72 -14.38
C GLY A 482 -19.47 28.24 -14.55
N PHE A 483 -18.21 27.80 -14.55
CA PHE A 483 -17.88 26.41 -14.86
C PHE A 483 -18.42 25.38 -13.86
N PHE A 484 -18.45 25.74 -12.56
CA PHE A 484 -19.00 24.90 -11.50
C PHE A 484 -20.43 25.29 -11.09
N SER A 485 -21.20 25.95 -11.97
CA SER A 485 -22.58 26.36 -11.67
C SER A 485 -23.56 25.18 -11.58
N ASP A 486 -23.14 23.97 -11.94
CA ASP A 486 -23.87 22.70 -11.75
C ASP A 486 -23.85 22.17 -10.32
N ASN A 487 -23.30 22.90 -9.37
CA ASN A 487 -23.15 22.51 -7.95
C ASN A 487 -22.28 21.24 -7.74
N ALA A 488 -21.38 20.90 -8.67
CA ALA A 488 -20.46 19.78 -8.52
C ALA A 488 -19.46 19.97 -7.36
N LEU A 489 -19.13 21.22 -7.03
CA LEU A 489 -18.35 21.64 -5.88
C LEU A 489 -19.16 22.61 -5.02
N PHE A 490 -19.17 22.38 -3.72
CA PHE A 490 -19.86 23.27 -2.78
C PHE A 490 -18.84 23.97 -1.89
N ILE A 491 -18.95 25.29 -1.80
CA ILE A 491 -18.18 26.15 -0.89
C ILE A 491 -19.19 26.93 -0.06
N HIS A 492 -19.06 26.84 1.26
CA HIS A 492 -19.93 27.62 2.13
C HIS A 492 -19.55 29.11 1.99
N PRO A 493 -20.54 30.04 1.88
CA PRO A 493 -20.24 31.47 1.67
C PRO A 493 -19.33 32.11 2.73
N SER A 494 -19.31 31.59 3.96
CA SER A 494 -18.40 32.06 5.03
C SER A 494 -16.95 31.62 4.83
N HIS A 495 -16.67 30.63 3.97
CA HIS A 495 -15.35 30.10 3.69
C HIS A 495 -14.79 30.53 2.33
N GLU A 496 -15.50 31.37 1.61
CA GLU A 496 -15.05 31.92 0.33
C GLU A 496 -13.86 32.86 0.56
N ILE A 497 -12.69 32.50 0.02
CA ILE A 497 -11.43 33.26 0.19
C ILE A 497 -10.80 33.68 -1.14
N MET A 498 -11.42 33.38 -2.29
CA MET A 498 -10.79 33.63 -3.59
C MET A 498 -10.55 35.13 -3.86
N LEU A 499 -11.49 35.98 -3.48
CA LEU A 499 -11.37 37.43 -3.67
C LEU A 499 -10.22 38.00 -2.84
N ASP A 500 -10.14 37.60 -1.57
CA ASP A 500 -9.07 37.99 -0.66
C ASP A 500 -7.71 37.47 -1.12
N THR A 501 -7.65 36.28 -1.69
CA THR A 501 -6.43 35.71 -2.25
C THR A 501 -5.94 36.50 -3.45
N GLU A 502 -6.84 36.87 -4.38
CA GLU A 502 -6.43 37.58 -5.58
C GLU A 502 -6.01 39.04 -5.29
N PHE A 503 -6.75 39.77 -4.44
CA PHE A 503 -6.55 41.21 -4.23
C PHE A 503 -5.98 41.60 -2.85
N GLY A 504 -6.20 40.79 -1.81
CA GLY A 504 -5.81 41.13 -0.46
C GLY A 504 -4.37 40.76 -0.09
N VAL A 505 -3.79 39.74 -0.72
CA VAL A 505 -2.45 39.26 -0.35
C VAL A 505 -1.36 40.25 -0.81
N PRO A 506 -0.45 40.71 0.08
CA PRO A 506 0.63 41.62 -0.29
C PRO A 506 1.57 41.01 -1.33
N THR A 507 2.04 41.79 -2.29
CA THR A 507 2.89 41.36 -3.41
C THR A 507 4.18 40.66 -2.98
N LEU A 508 4.72 41.03 -1.80
CA LEU A 508 5.90 40.37 -1.23
C LEU A 508 5.64 38.88 -0.97
N PHE A 509 4.50 38.54 -0.34
CA PHE A 509 4.15 37.15 -0.04
C PHE A 509 3.78 36.37 -1.29
N LYS A 510 3.22 36.99 -2.31
CA LYS A 510 3.00 36.37 -3.63
C LYS A 510 4.30 36.02 -4.34
N LEU A 511 5.31 36.90 -4.26
CA LEU A 511 6.60 36.70 -4.93
C LEU A 511 7.60 35.87 -4.10
N LEU A 512 7.38 35.71 -2.83
CA LEU A 512 8.31 35.00 -1.91
C LEU A 512 8.63 33.56 -2.37
N PRO A 513 7.67 32.71 -2.75
CA PRO A 513 7.96 31.38 -3.29
C PRO A 513 8.87 31.43 -4.52
N LEU A 514 8.61 32.34 -5.44
CA LEU A 514 9.39 32.53 -6.67
C LEU A 514 10.83 32.97 -6.34
N ILE A 515 11.00 33.92 -5.44
CA ILE A 515 12.34 34.39 -5.00
C ILE A 515 13.14 33.22 -4.40
N PHE A 516 12.52 32.40 -3.57
CA PHE A 516 13.18 31.22 -2.99
C PHE A 516 13.50 30.18 -4.06
N THR A 517 12.62 29.92 -5.00
CA THR A 517 12.89 28.95 -6.07
C THR A 517 14.08 29.34 -6.93
N ILE A 518 14.19 30.58 -7.33
CA ILE A 518 15.32 31.08 -8.14
C ILE A 518 16.61 31.08 -7.30
N SER A 519 16.59 31.66 -6.10
CA SER A 519 17.79 31.74 -5.26
C SER A 519 18.33 30.38 -4.87
N LEU A 520 17.47 29.45 -4.46
CA LEU A 520 17.89 28.12 -4.07
C LEU A 520 18.35 27.26 -5.24
N SER A 521 17.78 27.43 -6.42
CA SER A 521 18.26 26.72 -7.62
C SER A 521 19.69 27.16 -7.98
N VAL A 522 19.97 28.46 -7.93
CA VAL A 522 21.32 28.98 -8.16
C VAL A 522 22.29 28.49 -7.08
N ILE A 523 21.92 28.58 -5.80
CA ILE A 523 22.73 28.10 -4.67
C ILE A 523 23.01 26.61 -4.81
N ALA A 524 22.00 25.79 -5.15
CA ALA A 524 22.17 24.35 -5.30
C ALA A 524 23.17 24.00 -6.43
N ILE A 525 23.08 24.68 -7.58
CA ILE A 525 24.01 24.48 -8.70
C ILE A 525 25.43 24.90 -8.32
N VAL A 526 25.61 26.08 -7.70
CA VAL A 526 26.92 26.59 -7.24
C VAL A 526 27.55 25.64 -6.20
N LEU A 527 26.78 25.18 -5.24
CA LEU A 527 27.24 24.22 -4.23
C LEU A 527 27.64 22.88 -4.86
N SER A 528 26.89 22.41 -5.84
CA SER A 528 27.17 21.12 -6.50
C SER A 528 28.39 21.18 -7.41
N GLU A 529 28.59 22.27 -8.14
CA GLU A 529 29.67 22.42 -9.13
C GLU A 529 30.98 22.85 -8.48
N TYR A 530 30.95 23.91 -7.66
CA TYR A 530 32.19 24.54 -7.14
C TYR A 530 32.55 24.11 -5.73
N LEU A 531 31.60 23.72 -4.90
CA LEU A 531 31.77 23.40 -3.47
C LEU A 531 31.43 21.95 -3.12
N SER A 532 31.53 21.04 -4.10
CA SER A 532 31.26 19.62 -3.92
C SER A 532 32.10 18.97 -2.81
N THR A 533 33.34 19.40 -2.64
CA THR A 533 34.24 18.91 -1.56
C THR A 533 33.72 19.26 -0.17
N ILE A 534 33.12 20.45 0.02
CA ILE A 534 32.51 20.85 1.29
C ILE A 534 31.30 20.01 1.61
N LEU A 535 30.44 19.75 0.61
CA LEU A 535 29.27 18.89 0.76
C LEU A 535 29.64 17.44 1.13
N ILE A 536 30.67 16.90 0.50
CA ILE A 536 31.20 15.57 0.79
C ILE A 536 31.82 15.56 2.21
N GLY A 537 32.64 16.56 2.55
CA GLY A 537 33.21 16.69 3.88
C GLY A 537 32.18 16.80 4.99
N PHE A 538 31.09 17.56 4.77
CA PHE A 538 29.98 17.62 5.70
C PHE A 538 29.31 16.26 5.85
N LYS A 539 28.99 15.56 4.74
CA LYS A 539 28.36 14.23 4.75
C LYS A 539 29.22 13.18 5.47
N LEU A 540 30.54 13.27 5.37
CA LEU A 540 31.47 12.35 6.05
C LEU A 540 31.69 12.71 7.53
N SER A 541 31.33 13.91 7.99
CA SER A 541 31.33 14.24 9.40
C SER A 541 30.31 13.42 10.18
N ARG A 542 30.56 13.12 11.47
CA ARG A 542 29.65 12.34 12.33
C ARG A 542 28.25 12.93 12.37
N VAL A 543 28.13 14.24 12.49
CA VAL A 543 26.83 14.93 12.51
C VAL A 543 26.13 14.84 11.15
N GLY A 544 26.85 15.14 10.06
CA GLY A 544 26.31 15.09 8.71
C GLY A 544 25.88 13.68 8.31
N TYR A 545 26.66 12.66 8.69
CA TYR A 545 26.32 11.26 8.45
C TYR A 545 25.04 10.84 9.20
N ASN A 546 24.93 11.20 10.48
CA ASN A 546 23.73 10.88 11.27
C ASN A 546 22.47 11.54 10.68
N ILE A 547 22.56 12.83 10.33
CA ILE A 547 21.46 13.56 9.68
C ILE A 547 21.10 12.89 8.34
N PHE A 548 22.10 12.64 7.50
CA PHE A 548 21.89 11.98 6.21
C PHE A 548 21.27 10.59 6.37
N SER A 549 21.77 9.78 7.28
CA SER A 549 21.28 8.43 7.56
C SER A 549 19.83 8.45 8.05
N PHE A 550 19.49 9.34 8.98
CA PHE A 550 18.14 9.48 9.51
C PHE A 550 17.11 9.81 8.42
N PHE A 551 17.40 10.78 7.56
CA PHE A 551 16.50 11.14 6.47
C PHE A 551 16.49 10.12 5.33
N ASN A 552 17.63 9.51 5.00
CA ASN A 552 17.72 8.45 4.01
C ASN A 552 16.93 7.19 4.43
N GLN A 553 16.91 6.88 5.74
CA GLN A 553 16.08 5.83 6.35
C GLN A 553 14.63 6.27 6.60
N ARG A 554 14.18 7.36 5.98
CA ARG A 554 12.79 7.83 5.98
C ARG A 554 12.22 8.06 7.38
N PHE A 555 12.96 8.74 8.25
CA PHE A 555 12.62 8.98 9.67
C PHE A 555 12.42 7.70 10.50
N LEU A 556 12.96 6.57 10.06
CA LEU A 556 12.80 5.26 10.69
C LEU A 556 11.33 4.79 10.83
N ILE A 557 10.39 5.42 10.09
CA ILE A 557 8.97 5.13 10.20
C ILE A 557 8.67 3.69 9.76
N GLU A 558 9.31 3.20 8.69
CA GLU A 558 9.13 1.81 8.24
C GLU A 558 9.57 0.82 9.31
N LEU A 559 10.67 1.10 10.01
CA LEU A 559 11.12 0.28 11.15
C LEU A 559 10.10 0.28 12.28
N PHE A 560 9.54 1.46 12.61
CA PHE A 560 8.49 1.58 13.63
C PHE A 560 7.25 0.78 13.27
N TYR A 561 6.74 0.90 12.04
CA TYR A 561 5.58 0.13 11.58
C TYR A 561 5.83 -1.38 11.63
N ASN A 562 6.95 -1.85 11.07
CA ASN A 562 7.23 -3.28 10.99
C ASN A 562 7.46 -3.89 12.38
N ARG A 563 8.21 -3.22 13.25
CA ARG A 563 8.56 -3.75 14.57
C ARG A 563 7.42 -3.68 15.57
N TYR A 564 6.71 -2.53 15.63
CA TYR A 564 5.69 -2.31 16.67
C TYR A 564 4.30 -2.64 16.16
N ILE A 565 3.84 -2.02 15.06
CA ILE A 565 2.45 -2.18 14.60
C ILE A 565 2.23 -3.57 14.02
N THR A 566 2.97 -3.96 13.00
CA THR A 566 2.83 -5.27 12.36
C THR A 566 3.12 -6.40 13.34
N GLY A 567 4.19 -6.27 14.14
CA GLY A 567 4.54 -7.25 15.17
C GLY A 567 3.46 -7.41 16.23
N MET A 568 2.85 -6.31 16.70
CA MET A 568 1.76 -6.33 17.66
C MET A 568 0.50 -7.00 17.09
N VAL A 569 0.11 -6.64 15.85
CA VAL A 569 -1.07 -7.20 15.17
C VAL A 569 -0.89 -8.70 14.93
N LEU A 570 0.28 -9.15 14.45
CA LEU A 570 0.57 -10.58 14.26
C LEU A 570 0.55 -11.35 15.56
N LYS A 571 1.11 -10.78 16.66
CA LYS A 571 1.06 -11.39 17.98
C LYS A 571 -0.37 -11.48 18.51
N LEU A 572 -1.14 -10.41 18.39
CA LEU A 572 -2.55 -10.39 18.76
C LEU A 572 -3.34 -11.43 17.95
N GLY A 573 -3.19 -11.48 16.63
CA GLY A 573 -3.83 -12.48 15.77
C GLY A 573 -3.47 -13.92 16.14
N GLY A 574 -2.20 -14.18 16.45
CA GLY A 574 -1.77 -15.48 16.95
C GLY A 574 -2.39 -15.86 18.29
N GLN A 575 -2.53 -14.90 19.20
CA GLN A 575 -3.17 -15.12 20.50
C GLN A 575 -4.69 -15.31 20.36
N THR A 576 -5.38 -14.48 19.58
CA THR A 576 -6.82 -14.63 19.34
C THR A 576 -7.14 -15.98 18.71
N THR A 577 -6.39 -16.39 17.69
CA THR A 577 -6.58 -17.70 17.06
C THR A 577 -6.37 -18.85 18.03
N LYS A 578 -5.31 -18.81 18.85
CA LYS A 578 -5.01 -19.90 19.79
C LYS A 578 -5.96 -19.96 20.98
N VAL A 579 -6.30 -18.81 21.58
CA VAL A 579 -7.04 -18.75 22.85
C VAL A 579 -8.54 -18.65 22.60
N ILE A 580 -8.97 -17.81 21.65
CA ILE A 580 -10.39 -17.55 21.39
C ILE A 580 -10.93 -18.57 20.39
N ASP A 581 -10.42 -18.57 19.15
CA ASP A 581 -10.98 -19.39 18.09
C ASP A 581 -10.82 -20.89 18.39
N LYS A 582 -9.58 -21.39 18.40
CA LYS A 582 -9.27 -22.81 18.64
C LYS A 582 -9.37 -23.22 20.10
N GLY A 583 -9.13 -22.30 21.03
CA GLY A 583 -9.19 -22.60 22.47
C GLY A 583 -10.61 -22.60 23.03
N SER A 584 -11.37 -21.52 22.83
CA SER A 584 -12.70 -21.36 23.46
C SER A 584 -13.84 -21.71 22.49
N VAL A 585 -13.90 -21.08 21.33
CA VAL A 585 -15.04 -21.21 20.41
C VAL A 585 -15.11 -22.60 19.80
N GLU A 586 -14.01 -23.08 19.26
CA GLU A 586 -13.94 -24.39 18.61
C GLU A 586 -14.05 -25.53 19.63
N TYR A 587 -13.52 -25.35 20.86
CA TYR A 587 -13.62 -26.32 21.93
C TYR A 587 -15.02 -26.38 22.57
N LEU A 588 -15.74 -25.26 22.69
CA LEU A 588 -17.15 -25.24 23.11
C LEU A 588 -18.09 -25.65 21.99
N GLY A 589 -17.68 -25.47 20.73
CA GLY A 589 -18.43 -25.79 19.54
C GLY A 589 -18.14 -27.19 18.97
N PRO A 590 -17.88 -27.29 17.64
CA PRO A 590 -17.84 -28.57 16.92
C PRO A 590 -16.79 -29.55 17.44
N TYR A 591 -15.57 -29.07 17.68
CA TYR A 591 -14.46 -29.92 18.10
C TYR A 591 -14.64 -30.48 19.53
N GLY A 592 -15.10 -29.65 20.47
CA GLY A 592 -15.38 -30.09 21.81
C GLY A 592 -16.56 -31.05 21.90
N LEU A 593 -17.60 -30.81 21.05
CA LEU A 593 -18.75 -31.72 20.93
C LEU A 593 -18.32 -33.07 20.38
N GLU A 594 -17.56 -33.11 19.28
CA GLU A 594 -16.98 -34.33 18.70
C GLU A 594 -16.20 -35.12 19.76
N LYS A 595 -15.26 -34.44 20.42
CA LYS A 595 -14.40 -35.06 21.41
C LYS A 595 -15.17 -35.55 22.64
N GLY A 596 -16.21 -34.79 23.05
CA GLY A 596 -17.12 -35.16 24.12
C GLY A 596 -17.95 -36.40 23.77
N LEU A 597 -18.52 -36.46 22.58
CA LEU A 597 -19.28 -37.61 22.08
C LEU A 597 -18.41 -38.87 21.96
N LEU A 598 -17.19 -38.73 21.43
CA LEU A 598 -16.22 -39.84 21.36
C LEU A 598 -15.87 -40.37 22.78
N ASN A 599 -15.66 -39.48 23.75
CA ASN A 599 -15.38 -39.88 25.12
C ASN A 599 -16.59 -40.58 25.78
N ILE A 600 -17.80 -40.07 25.57
CA ILE A 600 -19.04 -40.72 26.03
C ILE A 600 -19.21 -42.09 25.39
N SER A 601 -19.02 -42.18 24.07
CA SER A 601 -19.08 -43.45 23.34
C SER A 601 -18.09 -44.46 23.87
N ASN A 602 -16.86 -44.08 24.11
CA ASN A 602 -15.83 -44.95 24.70
C ASN A 602 -16.17 -45.37 26.15
N ASN A 603 -16.78 -44.50 26.93
CA ASN A 603 -17.21 -44.84 28.30
C ASN A 603 -18.40 -45.81 28.29
N ILE A 604 -19.35 -45.60 27.35
CA ILE A 604 -20.48 -46.53 27.15
C ILE A 604 -19.98 -47.87 26.64
N ALA A 605 -19.04 -47.90 25.71
CA ALA A 605 -18.42 -49.14 25.23
C ALA A 605 -17.71 -49.95 26.35
N ARG A 606 -17.15 -49.28 27.37
CA ARG A 606 -16.53 -49.93 28.53
C ARG A 606 -17.55 -50.59 29.48
N LEU A 607 -18.84 -50.19 29.41
CA LEU A 607 -19.92 -50.86 30.16
C LEU A 607 -20.22 -52.24 29.57
N ASN A 608 -19.76 -52.53 28.34
CA ASN A 608 -19.86 -53.84 27.72
C ASN A 608 -18.81 -54.80 28.33
N THR A 609 -19.12 -55.32 29.52
CA THR A 609 -18.22 -56.19 30.30
C THR A 609 -18.26 -57.66 29.86
N GLY A 610 -19.21 -58.07 29.02
CA GLY A 610 -19.45 -59.47 28.63
C GLY A 610 -20.07 -60.34 29.75
N VAL A 611 -20.34 -59.75 30.94
CA VAL A 611 -20.90 -60.51 32.09
C VAL A 611 -22.41 -60.24 32.17
N ILE A 612 -23.22 -61.29 32.08
CA ILE A 612 -24.70 -61.23 32.02
C ILE A 612 -25.25 -60.57 33.29
N THR A 613 -24.68 -60.82 34.49
CA THR A 613 -25.11 -60.22 35.73
C THR A 613 -24.94 -58.70 35.76
N SER A 614 -23.90 -58.17 35.14
CA SER A 614 -23.70 -56.72 35.00
C SER A 614 -24.79 -56.06 34.10
N TYR A 615 -25.18 -56.72 33.03
CA TYR A 615 -26.23 -56.20 32.15
C TYR A 615 -27.61 -56.24 32.84
N ALA A 616 -27.90 -57.33 33.61
CA ALA A 616 -29.12 -57.40 34.43
C ALA A 616 -29.16 -56.28 35.47
N LEU A 617 -28.02 -55.96 36.09
CA LEU A 617 -27.89 -54.84 37.03
C LEU A 617 -28.14 -53.50 36.35
N TYR A 618 -27.61 -53.27 35.17
CA TYR A 618 -27.83 -52.02 34.43
C TYR A 618 -29.29 -51.82 34.02
N ILE A 619 -29.98 -52.92 33.59
CA ILE A 619 -31.39 -52.91 33.30
C ILE A 619 -32.24 -52.61 34.57
N LEU A 620 -31.87 -53.22 35.69
CA LEU A 620 -32.54 -53.01 36.96
C LEU A 620 -32.40 -51.56 37.44
N ILE A 621 -31.18 -51.00 37.38
CA ILE A 621 -30.92 -49.59 37.74
C ILE A 621 -31.66 -48.65 36.80
N GLY A 622 -31.71 -48.92 35.51
CA GLY A 622 -32.45 -48.14 34.51
C GLY A 622 -33.94 -48.15 34.77
N LEU A 623 -34.53 -49.33 35.15
CA LEU A 623 -35.91 -49.48 35.49
C LEU A 623 -36.29 -48.72 36.79
N ILE A 624 -35.46 -48.83 37.84
CA ILE A 624 -35.62 -48.09 39.09
C ILE A 624 -35.54 -46.58 38.84
N ALA A 625 -34.57 -46.11 38.03
CA ALA A 625 -34.44 -44.72 37.66
C ALA A 625 -35.67 -44.24 36.89
N TYR A 626 -36.16 -45.01 35.93
CA TYR A 626 -37.39 -44.70 35.17
C TYR A 626 -38.60 -44.56 36.09
N LEU A 627 -38.81 -45.49 37.02
CA LEU A 627 -39.92 -45.45 37.98
C LEU A 627 -39.82 -44.27 38.94
N LEU A 628 -38.63 -43.96 39.43
CA LEU A 628 -38.42 -42.84 40.34
C LEU A 628 -38.54 -41.46 39.65
N PHE A 629 -38.07 -41.36 38.44
CA PHE A 629 -38.04 -40.06 37.70
C PHE A 629 -39.19 -39.85 36.73
N SER A 630 -40.03 -40.85 36.44
CA SER A 630 -41.14 -40.73 35.48
C SER A 630 -42.15 -39.63 35.85
N SER A 631 -42.36 -39.38 37.14
CA SER A 631 -43.22 -38.32 37.65
C SER A 631 -42.63 -36.91 37.57
N TYR A 632 -41.30 -36.80 37.39
CA TYR A 632 -40.59 -35.54 37.39
C TYR A 632 -40.22 -35.04 35.98
N ILE A 633 -40.34 -35.88 34.94
CA ILE A 633 -39.95 -35.56 33.54
C ILE A 633 -40.74 -34.40 32.93
N TYR A 634 -41.89 -34.05 33.48
CA TYR A 634 -42.74 -32.95 32.94
C TYR A 634 -42.42 -31.57 33.54
N SER A 635 -41.39 -31.40 34.39
CA SER A 635 -41.04 -30.09 34.88
C SER A 635 -39.82 -29.54 34.10
N SER A 636 -39.89 -28.29 33.63
CA SER A 636 -38.85 -27.60 32.89
C SER A 636 -37.48 -27.53 33.61
N ASN A 637 -37.48 -27.61 34.92
CA ASN A 637 -36.28 -27.59 35.74
C ASN A 637 -35.42 -28.85 35.63
N ILE A 638 -36.02 -30.00 35.28
CA ILE A 638 -35.27 -31.27 35.12
C ILE A 638 -34.53 -31.30 33.77
N ILE A 639 -35.12 -30.73 32.74
CA ILE A 639 -34.41 -30.59 31.47
C ILE A 639 -33.14 -29.74 31.67
N LEU A 640 -33.22 -28.67 32.45
CA LEU A 640 -32.08 -27.85 32.82
C LEU A 640 -31.03 -28.63 33.62
N VAL A 641 -31.44 -29.42 34.63
CA VAL A 641 -30.52 -30.25 35.43
C VAL A 641 -29.88 -31.35 34.56
N LEU A 642 -30.62 -31.97 33.64
CA LEU A 642 -30.08 -32.94 32.69
C LEU A 642 -29.06 -32.30 31.72
N VAL A 643 -29.34 -31.13 31.23
CA VAL A 643 -28.41 -30.40 30.36
C VAL A 643 -27.14 -30.00 31.14
N ILE A 644 -27.29 -29.54 32.38
CA ILE A 644 -26.15 -29.18 33.24
C ILE A 644 -25.35 -30.43 33.62
N SER A 645 -26.00 -31.55 33.96
CA SER A 645 -25.30 -32.81 34.33
C SER A 645 -24.61 -33.42 33.10
N LEU A 646 -25.19 -33.34 31.92
CA LEU A 646 -24.58 -33.77 30.66
C LEU A 646 -23.36 -32.89 30.32
N SER A 647 -23.47 -31.58 30.48
CA SER A 647 -22.36 -30.65 30.30
C SER A 647 -21.23 -30.91 31.29
N LEU A 648 -21.53 -31.11 32.58
CA LEU A 648 -20.55 -31.45 33.58
C LEU A 648 -19.87 -32.81 33.33
N ALA A 649 -20.60 -33.82 32.85
CA ALA A 649 -20.04 -35.11 32.45
C ALA A 649 -19.09 -34.99 31.25
N LEU A 650 -19.43 -34.09 30.32
CA LEU A 650 -18.55 -33.74 29.16
C LEU A 650 -17.26 -33.04 29.61
N PHE A 651 -17.33 -32.19 30.63
CA PHE A 651 -16.16 -31.47 31.16
C PHE A 651 -15.27 -32.31 32.09
N GLN A 652 -15.82 -33.18 32.89
CA GLN A 652 -15.04 -34.03 33.86
C GLN A 652 -14.18 -35.11 33.19
N SER A 653 -14.37 -35.44 31.93
CA SER A 653 -13.58 -36.48 31.25
C SER A 653 -12.11 -36.10 30.98
N LYS A 654 -11.72 -34.85 31.22
CA LYS A 654 -10.39 -34.34 30.87
C LYS A 654 -9.28 -34.74 31.84
N GLU A 655 -9.58 -34.94 33.10
CA GLU A 655 -8.54 -35.26 34.12
C GLU A 655 -8.13 -36.73 34.18
N LYS A 656 -9.00 -37.67 33.78
CA LYS A 656 -8.69 -39.10 33.84
C LYS A 656 -8.02 -39.68 32.59
N SER A 657 -7.99 -38.97 31.48
CA SER A 657 -7.31 -39.47 30.26
C SER A 657 -5.80 -39.24 30.26
N MET A 658 -5.27 -38.39 31.13
CA MET A 658 -3.82 -38.16 31.23
C MET A 658 -3.08 -39.19 32.09
N THR A 659 -3.77 -39.95 32.98
CA THR A 659 -3.12 -40.90 33.90
C THR A 659 -3.05 -42.33 33.38
N PHE A 660 -3.72 -42.69 32.27
CA PHE A 660 -3.79 -44.10 31.83
C PHE A 660 -3.03 -44.40 30.51
N LYS A 661 -2.35 -43.41 29.93
CA LYS A 661 -1.43 -43.66 28.80
C LYS A 661 0.02 -43.94 29.20
N GLY A 662 0.27 -44.12 30.52
CA GLY A 662 1.62 -44.25 31.07
C GLY A 662 2.28 -45.61 31.02
N ASP A 663 1.52 -46.71 30.86
CA ASP A 663 2.10 -48.03 31.12
C ASP A 663 2.20 -49.01 29.95
N SER A 664 1.71 -48.70 28.76
CA SER A 664 1.87 -49.58 27.58
C SER A 664 2.71 -49.02 26.42
N LEU A 665 3.26 -47.82 26.55
CA LEU A 665 4.09 -47.16 25.52
C LEU A 665 5.46 -46.71 26.09
N LYS A 666 6.02 -47.42 27.06
CA LYS A 666 7.33 -47.08 27.64
C LYS A 666 8.52 -47.48 26.79
N SER A 667 8.32 -48.10 25.61
CA SER A 667 9.43 -48.49 24.71
C SER A 667 9.60 -47.62 23.48
N SER A 668 8.60 -46.80 23.05
CA SER A 668 8.76 -45.92 21.87
C SER A 668 8.88 -44.43 22.23
N THR A 669 8.68 -44.05 23.48
CA THR A 669 8.64 -42.67 23.95
C THR A 669 9.99 -41.99 24.00
N GLY A 670 11.09 -42.73 24.05
CA GLY A 670 12.45 -42.15 24.08
C GLY A 670 12.82 -41.47 22.74
N LEU A 671 12.44 -42.08 21.62
CA LEU A 671 12.77 -41.58 20.28
C LEU A 671 11.84 -40.42 19.87
N GLU A 672 10.54 -40.50 20.16
CA GLU A 672 9.61 -39.40 19.92
C GLU A 672 9.91 -38.17 20.80
N GLU A 673 10.36 -38.36 22.04
CA GLU A 673 10.72 -37.28 22.94
C GLU A 673 12.04 -36.62 22.52
N THR A 674 13.00 -37.39 22.00
CA THR A 674 14.24 -36.87 21.43
C THR A 674 14.00 -36.20 20.06
N LEU A 675 13.12 -36.73 19.20
CA LEU A 675 12.72 -36.07 17.96
C LEU A 675 11.95 -34.77 18.20
N THR A 676 11.08 -34.76 19.24
CA THR A 676 10.38 -33.53 19.68
C THR A 676 11.36 -32.53 20.30
N ARG A 677 12.35 -32.99 21.03
CA ARG A 677 13.45 -32.13 21.52
C ARG A 677 14.31 -31.60 20.37
N LEU A 678 14.68 -32.44 19.41
CA LEU A 678 15.41 -32.03 18.20
C LEU A 678 14.59 -31.03 17.34
N SER A 679 13.29 -31.23 17.17
CA SER A 679 12.40 -30.28 16.49
C SER A 679 12.19 -28.98 17.27
N LEU A 680 12.19 -29.03 18.60
CA LEU A 680 12.17 -27.85 19.48
C LEU A 680 13.53 -27.13 19.43
N TYR A 681 14.64 -27.83 19.36
CA TYR A 681 15.98 -27.23 19.21
C TYR A 681 16.20 -26.68 17.80
N SER A 682 15.71 -27.34 16.74
CA SER A 682 15.76 -26.78 15.37
C SER A 682 14.88 -25.55 15.18
N GLY A 683 13.80 -25.43 15.96
CA GLY A 683 12.96 -24.20 16.02
C GLY A 683 13.50 -23.13 16.97
N GLN A 684 14.49 -23.46 17.79
CA GLN A 684 15.17 -22.54 18.73
C GLN A 684 16.62 -22.23 18.34
N LEU A 685 17.13 -22.81 17.23
CA LEU A 685 18.37 -22.27 16.64
C LEU A 685 18.07 -20.82 16.23
N PRO A 686 18.61 -19.84 16.91
CA PRO A 686 18.39 -18.46 16.52
C PRO A 686 18.93 -18.33 15.09
N GLY A 687 18.08 -17.89 14.17
CA GLY A 687 18.58 -17.32 12.94
C GLY A 687 19.58 -16.20 13.26
N ILE A 688 20.30 -15.74 12.27
CA ILE A 688 21.37 -14.71 12.39
C ILE A 688 20.96 -13.54 13.31
N ASP A 689 19.66 -13.21 13.40
CA ASP A 689 19.09 -12.23 14.33
C ASP A 689 19.11 -12.65 15.81
N GLY A 690 19.19 -13.93 16.13
CA GLY A 690 19.28 -14.45 17.50
C GLY A 690 20.69 -14.40 18.06
N LEU A 691 21.70 -14.64 17.23
CA LEU A 691 23.11 -14.52 17.62
C LEU A 691 23.49 -13.05 17.91
N ALA A 692 22.89 -12.09 17.20
CA ALA A 692 23.06 -10.67 17.47
C ALA A 692 22.32 -10.16 18.73
N LYS A 693 21.36 -10.94 19.27
CA LYS A 693 20.57 -10.58 20.46
C LYS A 693 21.11 -11.15 21.76
N GLU A 694 21.85 -12.26 21.73
CA GLU A 694 22.55 -12.78 22.91
C GLU A 694 23.88 -12.05 23.17
N ALA A 695 24.40 -11.34 22.15
CA ALA A 695 25.46 -10.36 22.30
C ALA A 695 24.82 -8.96 22.49
N ASP A 696 24.27 -8.67 23.66
CA ASP A 696 24.03 -7.30 24.13
C ASP A 696 25.41 -6.66 24.40
N VAL A 697 26.09 -6.30 23.34
CA VAL A 697 27.37 -5.63 23.40
C VAL A 697 27.17 -4.22 22.85
N ASP A 698 27.30 -3.24 23.72
CA ASP A 698 27.53 -1.85 23.35
C ASP A 698 28.73 -1.78 22.40
N ILE A 699 28.46 -1.53 21.13
CA ILE A 699 29.49 -1.40 20.09
C ILE A 699 30.17 -0.04 20.26
N ASP A 700 31.09 0.03 21.20
CA ASP A 700 32.13 1.06 21.19
C ASP A 700 33.28 0.59 20.31
N ALA A 701 33.59 1.35 19.28
CA ALA A 701 34.49 1.06 18.18
C ALA A 701 36.00 0.99 18.57
N LYS A 702 36.35 0.18 19.57
CA LYS A 702 37.76 -0.04 19.98
C LYS A 702 38.08 -1.44 20.52
N GLY A 703 37.46 -2.51 20.08
CA GLY A 703 37.76 -3.83 20.64
C GLY A 703 37.53 -4.99 19.69
N SER A 704 38.15 -4.99 18.53
CA SER A 704 37.72 -5.93 17.45
C SER A 704 38.22 -7.37 17.58
N THR A 705 39.21 -7.71 18.39
CA THR A 705 39.74 -9.10 18.45
C THR A 705 39.20 -9.94 19.61
N THR A 706 38.81 -9.33 20.71
CA THR A 706 38.29 -10.03 21.90
C THR A 706 36.84 -10.49 21.71
N GLU A 707 36.07 -9.78 20.93
CA GLU A 707 34.67 -10.10 20.69
C GLU A 707 34.51 -11.19 19.62
N LEU A 708 35.32 -11.19 18.58
CA LEU A 708 35.41 -12.28 17.61
C LEU A 708 35.76 -13.61 18.27
N ASN A 709 36.70 -13.59 19.26
CA ASN A 709 37.06 -14.78 19.99
C ASN A 709 35.91 -15.29 20.88
N LYS A 710 35.10 -14.41 21.47
CA LYS A 710 33.88 -14.82 22.23
C LYS A 710 32.81 -15.42 21.34
N ILE A 711 32.61 -14.87 20.16
CA ILE A 711 31.65 -15.43 19.17
C ILE A 711 32.15 -16.79 18.68
N ALA A 712 33.44 -16.95 18.42
CA ALA A 712 34.05 -18.21 18.04
C ALA A 712 33.87 -19.29 19.14
N GLU A 713 34.08 -18.91 20.41
CA GLU A 713 33.91 -19.80 21.55
C GLU A 713 32.46 -20.25 21.74
N VAL A 714 31.47 -19.37 21.52
CA VAL A 714 30.04 -19.70 21.55
C VAL A 714 29.65 -20.61 20.38
N VAL A 715 30.20 -20.37 19.19
CA VAL A 715 29.93 -21.21 18.02
C VAL A 715 30.51 -22.60 18.20
N ASP A 716 31.72 -22.72 18.77
CA ASP A 716 32.34 -24.01 19.03
C ASP A 716 31.61 -24.80 20.12
N GLN A 717 31.16 -24.14 21.22
CA GLN A 717 30.28 -24.77 22.20
C GLN A 717 28.96 -25.28 21.59
N LYS A 718 28.37 -24.53 20.66
CA LYS A 718 27.14 -24.95 19.98
C LYS A 718 27.37 -26.11 19.01
N LYS A 719 28.54 -26.18 18.37
CA LYS A 719 28.93 -27.35 17.53
C LYS A 719 29.10 -28.61 18.38
N GLU A 720 29.72 -28.49 19.55
CA GLU A 720 29.90 -29.60 20.50
C GLU A 720 28.57 -30.17 20.99
N VAL A 721 27.58 -29.30 21.25
CA VAL A 721 26.21 -29.70 21.62
C VAL A 721 25.51 -30.43 20.47
N VAL A 722 25.65 -29.97 19.21
CA VAL A 722 25.09 -30.63 18.04
C VAL A 722 25.70 -32.02 17.80
N GLU A 723 27.03 -32.16 17.98
CA GLU A 723 27.70 -33.43 17.86
C GLU A 723 27.29 -34.41 18.98
N HIS A 724 27.19 -33.93 20.22
CA HIS A 724 26.72 -34.75 21.34
C HIS A 724 25.28 -35.27 21.12
N LEU A 725 24.38 -34.43 20.64
CA LEU A 725 23.01 -34.81 20.29
C LEU A 725 22.95 -35.84 19.16
N LYS A 726 23.83 -35.68 18.13
CA LYS A 726 23.97 -36.66 17.06
C LYS A 726 24.42 -38.04 17.62
N GLU A 727 25.42 -38.05 18.49
CA GLU A 727 25.91 -39.27 19.11
C GLU A 727 24.84 -39.95 20.00
N GLU A 728 24.05 -39.15 20.73
CA GLU A 728 22.97 -39.63 21.59
C GLU A 728 21.85 -40.32 20.76
N VAL A 729 21.44 -39.68 19.65
CA VAL A 729 20.45 -40.24 18.70
C VAL A 729 20.98 -41.52 18.05
N MET A 730 22.26 -41.53 17.65
CA MET A 730 22.90 -42.69 17.07
C MET A 730 23.02 -43.86 18.06
N SER A 731 23.31 -43.56 19.35
CA SER A 731 23.37 -44.60 20.39
C SER A 731 22.00 -45.19 20.67
N MET A 732 20.96 -44.39 20.73
CA MET A 732 19.58 -44.84 20.94
C MET A 732 19.07 -45.65 19.74
N ALA A 733 19.31 -45.20 18.51
CA ALA A 733 18.95 -45.95 17.29
C ALA A 733 19.65 -47.34 17.24
N ASN A 734 20.93 -47.37 17.62
CA ASN A 734 21.67 -48.65 17.69
C ASN A 734 21.18 -49.56 18.83
N SER A 735 20.73 -49.00 19.96
CA SER A 735 20.15 -49.82 21.07
C SER A 735 18.79 -50.40 20.68
N GLU A 736 17.99 -49.70 19.92
CA GLU A 736 16.70 -50.20 19.40
C GLU A 736 16.92 -51.31 18.35
N LEU A 737 17.92 -51.17 17.47
CA LEU A 737 18.28 -52.21 16.52
C LEU A 737 18.81 -53.52 17.13
N GLN A 738 19.23 -53.49 18.40
CA GLN A 738 19.72 -54.70 19.13
C GLN A 738 18.59 -55.49 19.82
N LYS A 739 17.35 -55.06 19.77
CA LYS A 739 16.21 -55.78 20.36
C LYS A 739 15.83 -57.01 19.55
N ALA A 740 15.60 -58.16 20.20
CA ALA A 740 15.47 -59.46 19.55
C ALA A 740 14.17 -59.72 18.73
N ASN A 741 13.26 -58.72 18.59
CA ASN A 741 11.97 -58.90 17.88
C ASN A 741 11.60 -57.69 17.05
N ILE A 742 12.47 -57.25 16.15
CA ILE A 742 12.20 -56.08 15.27
C ILE A 742 11.76 -56.58 13.92
N THR A 743 10.67 -56.01 13.35
CA THR A 743 10.17 -56.29 12.02
C THR A 743 11.03 -55.57 10.95
N PRO A 744 11.09 -56.09 9.70
CA PRO A 744 11.86 -55.45 8.62
C PRO A 744 11.48 -53.99 8.39
N ASP A 745 10.20 -53.66 8.50
CA ASP A 745 9.69 -52.30 8.30
C ASP A 745 10.14 -51.31 9.40
N GLU A 746 10.32 -51.83 10.64
CA GLU A 746 10.83 -51.05 11.78
C GLU A 746 12.33 -50.77 11.63
N VAL A 747 13.09 -51.73 11.06
CA VAL A 747 14.51 -51.53 10.75
C VAL A 747 14.72 -50.44 9.69
N GLU A 748 13.87 -50.40 8.68
CA GLU A 748 13.91 -49.41 7.62
C GLU A 748 13.57 -48.01 8.17
N ASN A 749 12.56 -47.90 9.04
CA ASN A 749 12.18 -46.64 9.71
C ASN A 749 13.30 -46.13 10.65
N ILE A 750 13.95 -46.99 11.42
CA ILE A 750 15.03 -46.59 12.34
C ILE A 750 16.26 -46.11 11.52
N ASN A 751 16.57 -46.75 10.40
CA ASN A 751 17.64 -46.32 9.52
C ASN A 751 17.32 -44.95 8.85
N ALA A 752 16.08 -44.73 8.42
CA ALA A 752 15.65 -43.43 7.89
C ALA A 752 15.78 -42.29 8.92
N ILE A 753 15.39 -42.53 10.19
CA ILE A 753 15.55 -41.55 11.28
C ILE A 753 17.04 -41.27 11.56
N LYS A 754 17.90 -42.26 11.43
CA LYS A 754 19.35 -42.13 11.61
C LYS A 754 19.96 -41.24 10.52
N ASP A 755 19.56 -41.44 9.26
CA ASP A 755 20.03 -40.65 8.12
C ASP A 755 19.50 -39.21 8.19
N ASP A 756 18.25 -39.02 8.59
CA ASP A 756 17.67 -37.68 8.80
C ASP A 756 18.38 -36.93 9.92
N ALA A 757 18.71 -37.56 11.04
CA ALA A 757 19.44 -36.95 12.16
C ALA A 757 20.86 -36.53 11.74
N VAL A 758 21.55 -37.29 10.92
CA VAL A 758 22.87 -36.95 10.36
C VAL A 758 22.73 -35.72 9.45
N THR A 759 21.76 -35.72 8.56
CA THR A 759 21.51 -34.63 7.63
C THR A 759 21.16 -33.31 8.32
N ILE A 760 20.37 -33.37 9.40
CA ILE A 760 20.00 -32.21 10.22
C ILE A 760 21.23 -31.67 10.97
N ALA A 761 22.06 -32.53 11.53
CA ALA A 761 23.28 -32.13 12.23
C ALA A 761 24.29 -31.45 11.27
N GLU A 762 24.48 -32.00 10.07
CA GLU A 762 25.35 -31.40 9.05
C GLU A 762 24.86 -30.01 8.62
N LYS A 763 23.56 -29.85 8.36
CA LYS A 763 22.98 -28.53 8.05
C LYS A 763 23.10 -27.53 9.20
N ALA A 764 22.96 -27.98 10.44
CA ALA A 764 23.13 -27.09 11.61
C ALA A 764 24.57 -26.59 11.74
N VAL A 765 25.56 -27.46 11.49
CA VAL A 765 26.98 -27.08 11.50
C VAL A 765 27.30 -26.15 10.34
N GLU A 766 26.72 -26.36 9.16
CA GLU A 766 26.86 -25.46 8.00
C GLU A 766 26.33 -24.06 8.28
N ILE A 767 25.14 -23.96 8.91
CA ILE A 767 24.55 -22.68 9.33
C ILE A 767 25.43 -21.95 10.36
N LEU A 768 26.01 -22.66 11.32
CA LEU A 768 26.93 -22.10 12.29
C LEU A 768 28.22 -21.58 11.66
N ASN A 769 28.76 -22.28 10.66
CA ASN A 769 29.94 -21.86 9.90
C ASN A 769 29.64 -20.63 9.06
N ASN A 770 28.53 -20.59 8.33
CA ASN A 770 28.12 -19.44 7.54
C ASN A 770 27.86 -18.20 8.43
N GLY A 771 27.31 -18.39 9.64
CA GLY A 771 27.17 -17.34 10.64
C GLY A 771 28.51 -16.76 11.09
N MET A 772 29.52 -17.61 11.22
CA MET A 772 30.89 -17.20 11.55
C MET A 772 31.58 -16.42 10.43
N GLU A 773 31.42 -16.82 9.16
CA GLU A 773 31.93 -16.08 8.00
C GLU A 773 31.29 -14.69 7.86
N ILE A 774 29.98 -14.59 8.13
CA ILE A 774 29.25 -13.32 8.11
C ILE A 774 29.75 -12.43 9.28
N ALA A 775 29.93 -12.98 10.47
CA ALA A 775 30.49 -12.23 11.59
C ALA A 775 31.89 -11.71 11.28
N GLN A 776 32.75 -12.53 10.67
CA GLN A 776 34.08 -12.09 10.22
C GLN A 776 34.01 -10.97 9.16
N SER A 777 33.06 -11.04 8.21
CA SER A 777 32.88 -10.01 7.18
C SER A 777 32.29 -8.68 7.70
N ILE A 778 31.67 -8.69 8.87
CA ILE A 778 31.12 -7.49 9.53
C ILE A 778 32.19 -6.78 10.36
N PHE A 779 33.13 -7.52 10.92
CA PHE A 779 34.19 -7.00 11.79
C PHE A 779 35.52 -6.64 11.03
N PHE A 780 35.68 -7.16 9.82
CA PHE A 780 36.74 -6.74 8.88
C PHE A 780 36.11 -5.81 7.79
#